data_134e935d61df2daf0081d52cf72ee960
#
_entry.id   134e935d61df2daf0081d52cf72ee960
#
_cell.length_a   1.000
_cell.length_b   1.000
_cell.length_c   1.000
_cell.angle_alpha   90.00
_cell.angle_beta   90.00
_cell.angle_gamma   90.00
#
_symmetry.space_group_name_H-M   'P 1'
#
loop_
_entity.id
_entity.type
_entity.pdbx_description
1 polymer ?
#
loop_
_entity_poly.entity_id
_entity_poly.type
_entity_poly.pdbx_seq_one_letter_code
_entity_poly.pdbx_strand_id
1 'polypeptide(L)'
;MRVGRARTLGGAIRRAHAQGAAFASAPWWWILHDDSAPEAECLSQLVQAAVVGKTVGAVGAKQISWDGTRLLELGIFATSSARRLERIGDDEIDQGQYDGTTDVLGVGTAGMLLRAEAYETIGGFDPALGPFGDGLDMGRRLHLAGYRVIVAPRARVRHARSSMTPGIDPTEASFLSQEHEDPEAVARLVAAQAKSFRRRRYAQMYNWCKAVPALVLPFLALWLLVWTPARALGRFITGRAALALPEIAALLSLMAATPRLLAGRARAAQSRTVPRSALRALEITPASLRKEPAGGEEDEHGERIDPLILASMRSYRIRSVSTAVGLLALTSLIAGIQWWGFASGIVGGAWASLPSSWSELWAAAWAGWIPGGDGYAGGADPLTILMALLSAPVAPFGVTPGAVATTLLVASSPLAAILAWVPTRSLTSSLRVRFLVSLAWALSPALLLSASHGSLAGALAHLAVPVLAAYCVPAASPLMVAGASGVAAAPVNPRTVNAGCAGLSLLVLACCAPWTLPLGLAALLWRARRSAVVAMPAAVVLAPTYVSIIAHPSAWVALTSASGGVHAYTRASSWFAALGMPAAPQDSFEAIAFGVLGGTVLALALVAAARHRSLRMIALVSLGLVAAACGWAASHVGVGLDGALVAYAWTSPAFSLSFGAFLLAATQVGRSAAQDEEDSHQPAWDASGGLVLRAAAALACCVLVAVGATHAAVSFASRADASETPTYALAQRETVSPVATPIISAVGSQAQRSPRAGRVLVLDGDPTNGAVDAALWRGAGPTLTDSSPTVRALALARARSGASEGTVADPAAQSLAQAAYTLVVYPDDATVETLAAHDVDTILVPDGASGAQALAFGLDRAAGLEKVGATNSGTVWRVRPSGVKPSRVRVESAGGVFTDVGASQLRVDGEVNAIGTLILAERADSGWYASVDGAALSAVEPADGWAQAFDMPAAGHLTVTYSAWWIIPWRIGAGICLVIAAASALSVWRKR
;
A
#
# COMPACT_ATOMS: atom_id res chain seq x y z
N MET A 1 47.05 -20.99 -7.75
CA MET A 1 45.87 -21.88 -7.88
C MET A 1 44.61 -21.02 -7.95
N ARG A 2 43.83 -21.10 -9.03
CA ARG A 2 42.54 -20.36 -9.13
C ARG A 2 41.40 -21.23 -8.65
N VAL A 3 40.83 -20.92 -7.50
CA VAL A 3 39.60 -21.56 -7.00
C VAL A 3 38.41 -20.90 -7.68
N GLY A 4 37.53 -21.68 -8.29
CA GLY A 4 36.36 -21.12 -8.99
C GLY A 4 35.49 -20.21 -8.10
N ARG A 5 34.57 -19.43 -8.69
CA ARG A 5 33.74 -18.42 -8.03
C ARG A 5 33.07 -18.97 -6.77
N ALA A 6 33.41 -18.42 -5.60
CA ALA A 6 32.76 -18.72 -4.33
C ALA A 6 31.91 -17.52 -3.89
N ARG A 7 30.74 -17.75 -3.29
CA ARG A 7 29.85 -16.68 -2.82
C ARG A 7 30.29 -16.07 -1.48
N THR A 8 31.15 -16.75 -0.72
CA THR A 8 31.62 -16.33 0.60
C THR A 8 33.09 -16.72 0.77
N LEU A 9 33.82 -15.97 1.61
CA LEU A 9 35.21 -16.26 1.96
C LEU A 9 35.39 -17.69 2.49
N GLY A 10 34.54 -18.12 3.43
CA GLY A 10 34.57 -19.48 3.95
C GLY A 10 34.29 -20.56 2.90
N GLY A 11 33.49 -20.25 1.89
CA GLY A 11 33.27 -21.13 0.73
C GLY A 11 34.52 -21.24 -0.14
N ALA A 12 35.24 -20.13 -0.35
CA ALA A 12 36.51 -20.11 -1.10
C ALA A 12 37.59 -20.92 -0.40
N ILE A 13 37.77 -20.73 0.91
CA ILE A 13 38.78 -21.42 1.70
C ILE A 13 38.49 -22.95 1.72
N ARG A 14 37.25 -23.35 1.95
CA ARG A 14 36.90 -24.82 1.92
C ARG A 14 37.16 -25.46 0.57
N ARG A 15 36.86 -24.76 -0.53
CA ARG A 15 37.17 -25.28 -1.88
C ARG A 15 38.67 -25.41 -2.11
N ALA A 16 39.43 -24.41 -1.73
CA ALA A 16 40.89 -24.43 -1.83
C ALA A 16 41.48 -25.59 -1.02
N HIS A 17 40.99 -25.79 0.19
CA HIS A 17 41.40 -26.89 1.06
C HIS A 17 41.05 -28.25 0.44
N ALA A 18 39.82 -28.43 -0.04
CA ALA A 18 39.37 -29.68 -0.70
C ALA A 18 40.14 -30.01 -2.00
N GLN A 19 40.74 -29.00 -2.64
CA GLN A 19 41.59 -29.18 -3.84
C GLN A 19 43.07 -29.46 -3.49
N GLY A 20 43.39 -29.74 -2.23
CA GLY A 20 44.73 -30.06 -1.79
C GLY A 20 45.71 -28.89 -1.91
N ALA A 21 45.24 -27.66 -1.63
CA ALA A 21 46.11 -26.50 -1.69
C ALA A 21 47.30 -26.62 -0.72
N ALA A 22 48.49 -26.24 -1.15
CA ALA A 22 49.71 -26.32 -0.36
C ALA A 22 49.70 -25.59 0.98
N PHE A 23 48.79 -24.60 1.14
CA PHE A 23 48.63 -23.93 2.41
C PHE A 23 47.92 -24.78 3.50
N ALA A 24 47.25 -25.86 3.12
CA ALA A 24 46.50 -26.72 4.07
C ALA A 24 47.40 -27.30 5.18
N SER A 25 48.68 -27.50 4.92
CA SER A 25 49.67 -28.01 5.89
C SER A 25 50.40 -26.86 6.62
N ALA A 26 50.15 -25.60 6.31
CA ALA A 26 50.81 -24.48 6.94
C ALA A 26 50.17 -24.18 8.33
N PRO A 27 50.97 -23.88 9.36
CA PRO A 27 50.44 -23.61 10.71
C PRO A 27 49.69 -22.29 10.81
N TRP A 28 49.92 -21.35 9.89
CA TRP A 28 49.29 -20.06 9.79
C TRP A 28 48.85 -19.74 8.38
N TRP A 29 47.67 -19.12 8.24
CA TRP A 29 47.13 -18.65 6.96
C TRP A 29 46.99 -17.15 6.98
N TRP A 30 47.51 -16.49 5.98
CA TRP A 30 47.38 -15.06 5.80
C TRP A 30 46.26 -14.77 4.78
N ILE A 31 45.22 -14.12 5.23
CA ILE A 31 44.02 -13.81 4.44
C ILE A 31 44.12 -12.37 3.93
N LEU A 32 44.04 -12.21 2.63
CA LEU A 32 44.01 -10.93 1.94
C LEU A 32 42.75 -10.82 1.10
N HIS A 33 42.21 -9.62 0.94
CA HIS A 33 41.15 -9.35 0.02
C HIS A 33 41.71 -8.85 -1.33
N ASP A 34 40.93 -8.98 -2.39
CA ASP A 34 41.26 -8.48 -3.73
C ASP A 34 41.35 -6.94 -3.81
N ASP A 35 40.74 -6.27 -2.86
CA ASP A 35 40.78 -4.80 -2.66
C ASP A 35 41.68 -4.39 -1.47
N SER A 36 42.67 -5.20 -1.13
CA SER A 36 43.64 -4.91 -0.06
C SER A 36 45.09 -5.01 -0.54
N ALA A 37 45.95 -4.11 -0.06
CA ALA A 37 47.38 -4.07 -0.38
C ALA A 37 48.19 -3.96 0.93
N PRO A 38 48.89 -5.02 1.35
CA PRO A 38 49.73 -4.98 2.55
C PRO A 38 51.01 -4.16 2.30
N GLU A 39 51.47 -3.44 3.33
CA GLU A 39 52.80 -2.81 3.31
C GLU A 39 53.93 -3.87 3.48
N ALA A 40 55.13 -3.54 3.09
CA ALA A 40 56.25 -4.48 2.95
C ALA A 40 56.53 -5.29 4.25
N GLU A 41 56.39 -4.68 5.42
CA GLU A 41 56.66 -5.31 6.70
C GLU A 41 55.43 -5.94 7.37
N CYS A 42 54.26 -5.87 6.72
CA CYS A 42 53.01 -6.26 7.33
C CYS A 42 53.02 -7.71 7.81
N LEU A 43 53.46 -8.67 6.99
CA LEU A 43 53.50 -10.07 7.34
C LEU A 43 54.49 -10.38 8.49
N SER A 44 55.66 -9.77 8.46
CA SER A 44 56.68 -9.95 9.53
C SER A 44 56.14 -9.46 10.89
N GLN A 45 55.45 -8.32 10.92
CA GLN A 45 54.85 -7.78 12.16
C GLN A 45 53.67 -8.65 12.65
N LEU A 46 52.85 -9.19 11.74
CA LEU A 46 51.81 -10.15 12.11
C LEU A 46 52.35 -11.43 12.71
N VAL A 47 53.39 -12.01 12.09
CA VAL A 47 54.03 -13.24 12.58
C VAL A 47 54.72 -12.98 13.94
N GLN A 48 55.39 -11.87 14.09
CA GLN A 48 56.01 -11.48 15.38
C GLN A 48 54.95 -11.39 16.50
N ALA A 49 53.80 -10.78 16.21
CA ALA A 49 52.68 -10.72 17.16
C ALA A 49 52.09 -12.13 17.47
N ALA A 50 52.01 -12.99 16.44
CA ALA A 50 51.41 -14.34 16.54
C ALA A 50 52.24 -15.28 17.41
N VAL A 51 53.55 -15.14 17.43
CA VAL A 51 54.45 -16.04 18.15
C VAL A 51 54.46 -15.75 19.67
N VAL A 52 54.03 -14.57 20.12
CA VAL A 52 54.05 -14.14 21.54
C VAL A 52 53.25 -15.08 22.45
N GLY A 53 52.25 -15.82 21.95
CA GLY A 53 51.48 -16.75 22.78
C GLY A 53 50.91 -17.93 22.03
N LYS A 54 50.96 -19.10 22.65
CA LYS A 54 50.42 -20.38 22.13
C LYS A 54 48.89 -20.31 21.99
N THR A 55 48.19 -19.42 22.69
CA THR A 55 46.74 -19.24 22.68
C THR A 55 46.24 -18.27 21.62
N VAL A 56 47.16 -17.61 20.88
CA VAL A 56 46.74 -16.68 19.83
C VAL A 56 46.17 -17.47 18.65
N GLY A 57 44.88 -17.26 18.34
CA GLY A 57 44.18 -17.90 17.22
C GLY A 57 44.13 -17.02 15.97
N ALA A 58 44.02 -15.71 16.12
CA ALA A 58 44.03 -14.76 15.03
C ALA A 58 44.72 -13.45 15.38
N VAL A 59 45.39 -12.85 14.39
CA VAL A 59 46.04 -11.52 14.49
C VAL A 59 45.52 -10.65 13.37
N GLY A 60 44.98 -9.48 13.71
CA GLY A 60 44.49 -8.49 12.75
C GLY A 60 45.54 -7.43 12.43
N ALA A 61 45.63 -7.04 11.17
CA ALA A 61 46.42 -5.88 10.75
C ALA A 61 45.66 -4.57 10.99
N LYS A 62 46.39 -3.47 11.15
CA LYS A 62 45.86 -2.12 11.09
C LYS A 62 45.45 -1.80 9.62
N GLN A 63 44.15 -1.58 9.39
CA GLN A 63 43.62 -1.22 8.09
C GLN A 63 43.66 0.31 7.91
N ILE A 64 44.25 0.76 6.83
CA ILE A 64 44.35 2.17 6.46
C ILE A 64 43.72 2.42 5.09
N SER A 65 43.41 3.68 4.79
CA SER A 65 42.86 4.09 3.50
C SER A 65 43.78 3.75 2.36
N TRP A 66 43.27 3.76 1.12
CA TRP A 66 44.05 3.37 -0.05
C TRP A 66 45.25 4.30 -0.30
N ASP A 67 45.10 5.58 0.03
CA ASP A 67 46.18 6.59 0.01
C ASP A 67 47.19 6.44 1.17
N GLY A 68 46.90 5.61 2.18
CA GLY A 68 47.78 5.34 3.31
C GLY A 68 47.73 6.36 4.44
N THR A 69 46.85 7.37 4.38
CA THR A 69 46.83 8.49 5.32
C THR A 69 45.87 8.33 6.48
N ARG A 70 44.75 7.64 6.27
CA ARG A 70 43.66 7.56 7.22
C ARG A 70 43.54 6.18 7.84
N LEU A 71 43.14 6.14 9.12
CA LEU A 71 42.90 4.91 9.83
C LEU A 71 41.46 4.41 9.58
N LEU A 72 41.30 3.18 9.13
CA LEU A 72 40.01 2.58 8.83
C LEU A 72 39.54 1.60 9.91
N GLU A 73 40.43 0.72 10.37
CA GLU A 73 40.09 -0.31 11.35
C GLU A 73 41.32 -0.79 12.12
N LEU A 74 41.17 -0.88 13.44
CA LEU A 74 42.10 -1.57 14.31
C LEU A 74 41.32 -2.43 15.31
N GLY A 75 40.90 -3.64 14.87
CA GLY A 75 40.02 -4.51 15.60
C GLY A 75 38.55 -4.19 15.49
N ILE A 76 37.70 -5.19 15.78
CA ILE A 76 36.24 -5.07 15.78
C ILE A 76 35.72 -4.92 17.19
N PHE A 77 35.01 -3.84 17.42
CA PHE A 77 34.32 -3.55 18.68
C PHE A 77 32.81 -3.69 18.46
N ALA A 78 32.10 -4.43 19.32
CA ALA A 78 30.68 -4.63 19.17
C ALA A 78 29.99 -4.81 20.53
N THR A 79 28.69 -4.50 20.56
CA THR A 79 27.84 -4.80 21.72
C THR A 79 27.47 -6.28 21.74
N SER A 80 26.89 -6.75 22.85
CA SER A 80 26.29 -8.10 22.95
C SER A 80 25.22 -8.37 21.87
N SER A 81 24.51 -7.32 21.39
CA SER A 81 23.57 -7.39 20.26
C SER A 81 24.24 -7.37 18.89
N ALA A 82 25.54 -7.60 18.82
CA ALA A 82 26.36 -7.58 17.60
C ALA A 82 26.29 -6.25 16.80
N ARG A 83 25.90 -5.15 17.46
CA ARG A 83 26.02 -3.83 16.88
C ARG A 83 27.51 -3.46 16.89
N ARG A 84 28.09 -3.37 15.70
CA ARG A 84 29.46 -2.91 15.52
C ARG A 84 29.53 -1.41 15.87
N LEU A 85 30.60 -1.03 16.54
CA LEU A 85 30.90 0.35 16.90
C LEU A 85 32.18 0.74 16.19
N GLU A 86 32.14 1.82 15.48
CA GLU A 86 33.30 2.45 14.89
C GLU A 86 33.87 3.41 15.94
N ARG A 87 35.02 3.03 16.51
CA ARG A 87 35.78 3.89 17.46
C ARG A 87 36.64 4.91 16.73
N ILE A 88 36.92 4.62 15.46
CA ILE A 88 37.76 5.40 14.58
C ILE A 88 36.81 6.29 13.77
N GLY A 89 37.04 7.59 13.74
CA GLY A 89 36.31 8.55 12.94
C GLY A 89 36.53 8.30 11.44
N ASP A 90 35.55 8.68 10.59
CA ASP A 90 35.59 8.38 9.15
C ASP A 90 36.79 9.03 8.42
N ASP A 91 37.41 10.05 8.94
CA ASP A 91 38.59 10.71 8.30
C ASP A 91 39.76 10.86 9.30
N GLU A 92 39.85 9.97 10.28
CA GLU A 92 40.84 10.05 11.31
C GLU A 92 42.24 9.67 10.77
N ILE A 93 43.20 10.59 10.90
CA ILE A 93 44.60 10.37 10.50
C ILE A 93 45.25 9.41 11.52
N ASP A 94 46.04 8.45 11.00
CA ASP A 94 46.78 7.52 11.85
C ASP A 94 47.98 8.25 12.51
N GLN A 95 47.84 8.55 13.81
CA GLN A 95 48.89 9.15 14.65
C GLN A 95 49.36 8.16 15.75
N GLY A 96 48.97 6.86 15.65
CA GLY A 96 49.28 5.85 16.67
C GLY A 96 48.40 5.91 17.91
N GLN A 97 47.32 6.68 17.90
CA GLN A 97 46.39 6.92 19.01
C GLN A 97 45.72 5.65 19.57
N TYR A 98 45.63 4.61 18.76
CA TYR A 98 45.05 3.30 19.13
C TYR A 98 46.06 2.17 19.26
N ASP A 99 47.34 2.45 19.12
CA ASP A 99 48.41 1.44 19.11
C ASP A 99 48.57 0.67 20.42
N GLY A 100 48.02 1.18 21.52
CA GLY A 100 47.94 0.47 22.81
C GLY A 100 46.89 -0.64 22.87
N THR A 101 46.06 -0.80 21.82
CA THR A 101 45.03 -1.86 21.75
C THR A 101 45.70 -3.21 21.47
N THR A 102 45.39 -4.24 22.25
CA THR A 102 45.91 -5.59 22.03
C THR A 102 44.83 -6.63 21.80
N ASP A 103 44.05 -6.96 22.81
CA ASP A 103 42.96 -7.94 22.71
C ASP A 103 41.68 -7.28 22.22
N VAL A 104 41.05 -7.87 21.19
CA VAL A 104 39.83 -7.36 20.57
C VAL A 104 38.79 -8.47 20.39
N LEU A 105 37.50 -8.11 20.28
CA LEU A 105 36.41 -9.07 20.10
C LEU A 105 36.47 -9.81 18.76
N GLY A 106 37.04 -9.20 17.75
CA GLY A 106 37.28 -9.74 16.42
C GLY A 106 38.18 -8.84 15.60
N VAL A 107 38.58 -9.29 14.43
CA VAL A 107 39.38 -8.52 13.48
C VAL A 107 38.79 -8.62 12.07
N GLY A 108 38.98 -7.61 11.25
CA GLY A 108 38.62 -7.66 9.84
C GLY A 108 39.41 -8.72 9.10
N THR A 109 38.79 -9.34 8.10
CA THR A 109 39.45 -10.44 7.34
C THR A 109 40.48 -9.95 6.33
N ALA A 110 40.47 -8.68 5.98
CA ALA A 110 41.53 -8.08 5.16
C ALA A 110 42.81 -7.92 5.97
N GLY A 111 43.82 -8.72 5.69
CA GLY A 111 45.11 -8.74 6.37
C GLY A 111 45.16 -9.60 7.64
N MET A 112 44.17 -10.46 7.85
CA MET A 112 44.13 -11.37 9.02
C MET A 112 45.15 -12.51 8.90
N LEU A 113 45.96 -12.70 9.93
CA LEU A 113 46.78 -13.91 10.09
C LEU A 113 46.04 -14.87 11.04
N LEU A 114 45.70 -16.06 10.55
CA LEU A 114 44.83 -17.03 11.22
C LEU A 114 45.60 -18.32 11.49
N ARG A 115 45.54 -18.83 12.71
CA ARG A 115 46.13 -20.15 13.06
C ARG A 115 45.28 -21.27 12.45
N ALA A 116 45.89 -22.18 11.68
CA ALA A 116 45.18 -23.26 10.99
C ALA A 116 44.44 -24.19 11.98
N GLU A 117 45.09 -24.63 13.07
CA GLU A 117 44.50 -25.41 14.13
C GLU A 117 43.26 -24.74 14.77
N ALA A 118 43.34 -23.44 15.05
CA ALA A 118 42.23 -22.67 15.62
C ALA A 118 41.06 -22.58 14.64
N TYR A 119 41.33 -22.41 13.34
CA TYR A 119 40.29 -22.42 12.29
C TYR A 119 39.57 -23.78 12.20
N GLU A 120 40.31 -24.88 12.23
CA GLU A 120 39.74 -26.23 12.18
C GLU A 120 38.93 -26.55 13.44
N THR A 121 39.45 -26.18 14.64
CA THR A 121 38.76 -26.36 15.93
C THR A 121 37.37 -25.73 15.95
N ILE A 122 37.19 -24.51 15.36
CA ILE A 122 35.90 -23.84 15.33
C ILE A 122 35.04 -24.17 14.09
N GLY A 123 35.52 -25.08 13.22
CA GLY A 123 34.82 -25.48 11.98
C GLY A 123 34.76 -24.40 10.89
N GLY A 124 35.71 -23.49 10.88
CA GLY A 124 35.89 -22.47 9.83
C GLY A 124 34.92 -21.29 9.86
N PHE A 125 34.92 -20.51 8.79
CA PHE A 125 33.94 -19.41 8.61
C PHE A 125 32.51 -19.91 8.43
N ASP A 126 31.55 -19.14 8.96
CA ASP A 126 30.13 -19.45 8.79
C ASP A 126 29.67 -19.15 7.34
N PRO A 127 29.16 -20.16 6.60
CA PRO A 127 28.77 -20.00 5.21
C PRO A 127 27.53 -19.08 5.01
N ALA A 128 26.81 -18.78 6.08
CA ALA A 128 25.65 -17.89 6.03
C ALA A 128 26.05 -16.40 6.03
N LEU A 129 27.29 -16.09 6.45
CA LEU A 129 27.83 -14.73 6.45
C LEU A 129 28.63 -14.46 5.18
N GLY A 130 28.38 -13.29 4.59
CA GLY A 130 29.12 -12.80 3.43
C GLY A 130 30.28 -11.87 3.84
N PRO A 131 30.48 -10.75 3.12
CA PRO A 131 31.58 -9.82 3.40
C PRO A 131 31.39 -8.99 4.67
N PHE A 132 30.31 -9.21 5.40
CA PHE A 132 30.00 -8.49 6.65
C PHE A 132 29.74 -9.47 7.80
N GLY A 133 30.30 -9.18 8.95
CA GLY A 133 30.04 -9.88 10.20
C GLY A 133 30.77 -11.21 10.36
N ASP A 134 31.53 -11.66 9.37
CA ASP A 134 32.33 -12.88 9.38
C ASP A 134 33.52 -12.77 10.36
N GLY A 135 34.24 -11.64 10.38
CA GLY A 135 35.32 -11.40 11.35
C GLY A 135 34.84 -11.34 12.79
N LEU A 136 33.65 -10.76 13.05
CA LEU A 136 33.03 -10.74 14.37
C LEU A 136 32.58 -12.15 14.83
N ASP A 137 31.96 -12.92 13.95
CA ASP A 137 31.56 -14.29 14.21
C ASP A 137 32.77 -15.18 14.51
N MET A 138 33.80 -15.07 13.65
CA MET A 138 35.05 -15.80 13.80
C MET A 138 35.72 -15.46 15.15
N GLY A 139 35.89 -14.18 15.47
CA GLY A 139 36.48 -13.72 16.72
C GLY A 139 35.74 -14.23 17.95
N ARG A 140 34.42 -14.12 17.98
CA ARG A 140 33.59 -14.64 19.08
C ARG A 140 33.76 -16.16 19.28
N ARG A 141 33.81 -16.93 18.19
CA ARG A 141 33.98 -18.38 18.24
C ARG A 141 35.39 -18.77 18.69
N LEU A 142 36.43 -18.07 18.26
CA LEU A 142 37.80 -18.27 18.70
C LEU A 142 37.93 -18.04 20.23
N HIS A 143 37.40 -16.92 20.73
CA HIS A 143 37.40 -16.66 22.18
C HIS A 143 36.63 -17.75 22.95
N LEU A 144 35.48 -18.20 22.43
CA LEU A 144 34.71 -19.27 23.09
C LEU A 144 35.40 -20.63 23.04
N ALA A 145 36.32 -20.83 22.09
CA ALA A 145 37.16 -22.02 21.98
C ALA A 145 38.49 -21.88 22.77
N GLY A 146 38.69 -20.79 23.52
CA GLY A 146 39.86 -20.54 24.34
C GLY A 146 41.03 -19.86 23.66
N TYR A 147 40.88 -19.44 22.39
CA TYR A 147 41.90 -18.68 21.66
C TYR A 147 41.75 -17.18 21.87
N ARG A 148 42.84 -16.45 21.80
CA ARG A 148 42.88 -14.97 21.83
C ARG A 148 42.85 -14.45 20.40
N VAL A 149 42.18 -13.29 20.21
CA VAL A 149 42.21 -12.50 18.98
C VAL A 149 42.85 -11.15 19.30
N ILE A 150 43.98 -10.89 18.66
CA ILE A 150 44.78 -9.68 18.91
C ILE A 150 44.96 -8.86 17.65
N VAL A 151 45.35 -7.60 17.83
CA VAL A 151 45.76 -6.73 16.73
C VAL A 151 47.27 -6.46 16.80
N ALA A 152 47.88 -6.31 15.63
CA ALA A 152 49.26 -5.89 15.47
C ALA A 152 49.27 -4.46 14.85
N PRO A 153 49.40 -3.39 15.65
CA PRO A 153 49.26 -2.02 15.13
C PRO A 153 50.34 -1.64 14.15
N ARG A 154 51.51 -2.27 14.17
CA ARG A 154 52.61 -2.03 13.19
C ARG A 154 52.42 -2.76 11.88
N ALA A 155 51.55 -3.75 11.82
CA ALA A 155 51.23 -4.45 10.57
C ALA A 155 50.14 -3.65 9.84
N ARG A 156 50.50 -2.96 8.75
CA ARG A 156 49.61 -2.05 8.02
C ARG A 156 49.16 -2.66 6.71
N VAL A 157 47.84 -2.54 6.42
CA VAL A 157 47.21 -3.00 5.19
C VAL A 157 46.31 -1.89 4.65
N ARG A 158 46.54 -1.48 3.42
CA ARG A 158 45.65 -0.57 2.70
C ARG A 158 44.42 -1.35 2.25
N HIS A 159 43.23 -0.79 2.44
CA HIS A 159 41.98 -1.47 2.13
C HIS A 159 40.97 -0.51 1.51
N ALA A 160 40.50 -0.83 0.30
CA ALA A 160 39.56 0.01 -0.43
C ALA A 160 38.11 -0.12 0.03
N ARG A 161 37.79 -1.15 0.84
CA ARG A 161 36.43 -1.41 1.37
C ARG A 161 35.33 -1.44 0.30
N SER A 162 35.59 -1.95 -0.90
CA SER A 162 34.67 -2.00 -2.04
C SER A 162 33.31 -2.65 -1.72
N SER A 163 33.26 -3.49 -0.69
CA SER A 163 32.01 -4.08 -0.17
C SER A 163 31.07 -3.06 0.47
N MET A 164 31.61 -1.95 1.01
CA MET A 164 30.84 -0.87 1.64
C MET A 164 30.22 0.06 0.59
N THR A 165 30.94 0.29 -0.50
CA THR A 165 30.55 1.17 -1.62
C THR A 165 30.45 0.40 -2.95
N PRO A 166 29.54 -0.58 -3.08
CA PRO A 166 29.51 -1.43 -4.27
C PRO A 166 29.19 -0.65 -5.54
N GLY A 167 30.10 -0.73 -6.52
CA GLY A 167 29.97 -0.11 -7.84
C GLY A 167 30.58 1.28 -7.96
N ILE A 168 31.42 1.67 -7.00
CA ILE A 168 32.29 2.85 -7.07
C ILE A 168 33.75 2.33 -7.09
N ASP A 169 34.57 2.89 -7.97
CA ASP A 169 36.00 2.57 -8.00
C ASP A 169 36.66 3.03 -6.70
N PRO A 170 37.65 2.28 -6.13
CA PRO A 170 38.29 2.65 -4.88
C PRO A 170 38.99 4.01 -4.92
N THR A 171 39.56 4.36 -6.05
CA THR A 171 40.18 5.68 -6.29
C THR A 171 39.10 6.77 -6.39
N GLU A 172 38.03 6.51 -7.11
CA GLU A 172 36.87 7.40 -7.21
C GLU A 172 36.19 7.59 -5.84
N ALA A 173 36.03 6.52 -5.03
CA ALA A 173 35.50 6.60 -3.69
C ALA A 173 36.36 7.50 -2.76
N SER A 174 37.67 7.45 -2.90
CA SER A 174 38.62 8.33 -2.18
C SER A 174 38.51 9.79 -2.62
N PHE A 175 38.40 10.05 -3.93
CA PHE A 175 38.16 11.38 -4.48
C PHE A 175 36.76 11.92 -4.11
N LEU A 176 35.74 11.12 -4.24
CA LEU A 176 34.37 11.50 -3.87
C LEU A 176 34.20 11.79 -2.37
N SER A 177 35.02 11.21 -1.52
CA SER A 177 35.08 11.57 -0.10
C SER A 177 35.82 12.87 0.17
N GLN A 178 36.62 13.37 -0.79
CA GLN A 178 37.37 14.62 -0.68
C GLN A 178 36.68 15.81 -1.37
N GLU A 179 35.94 15.57 -2.46
CA GLU A 179 35.13 16.58 -3.16
C GLU A 179 33.73 16.71 -2.54
N HIS A 180 33.67 17.33 -1.38
CA HIS A 180 32.43 17.52 -0.63
C HIS A 180 31.44 18.53 -1.23
N GLU A 181 31.85 19.23 -2.28
CA GLU A 181 31.05 20.28 -2.93
C GLU A 181 30.17 19.77 -4.09
N ASP A 182 30.38 18.53 -4.60
CA ASP A 182 29.54 17.97 -5.65
C ASP A 182 28.33 17.18 -5.06
N PRO A 183 27.10 17.72 -5.13
CA PRO A 183 25.91 17.03 -4.61
C PRO A 183 25.62 15.69 -5.31
N GLU A 184 26.10 15.49 -6.55
CA GLU A 184 25.92 14.22 -7.26
C GLU A 184 26.90 13.15 -6.76
N ALA A 185 28.10 13.53 -6.39
CA ALA A 185 29.10 12.64 -5.83
C ALA A 185 28.67 12.11 -4.47
N VAL A 186 28.22 12.99 -3.59
CA VAL A 186 27.65 12.64 -2.27
C VAL A 186 26.43 11.74 -2.43
N ALA A 187 25.53 12.04 -3.35
CA ALA A 187 24.36 11.21 -3.62
C ALA A 187 24.73 9.81 -4.11
N ARG A 188 25.79 9.65 -4.90
CA ARG A 188 26.31 8.34 -5.34
C ARG A 188 26.89 7.54 -4.17
N LEU A 189 27.63 8.17 -3.28
CA LEU A 189 28.22 7.53 -2.11
C LEU A 189 27.14 7.02 -1.14
N VAL A 190 26.17 7.87 -0.80
CA VAL A 190 25.01 7.51 0.07
C VAL A 190 24.20 6.38 -0.56
N ALA A 191 24.03 6.39 -1.88
CA ALA A 191 23.32 5.32 -2.57
C ALA A 191 24.10 3.99 -2.55
N ALA A 192 25.40 4.02 -2.65
CA ALA A 192 26.25 2.83 -2.54
C ALA A 192 26.22 2.25 -1.12
N GLN A 193 26.31 3.10 -0.10
CA GLN A 193 26.17 2.68 1.30
C GLN A 193 24.80 2.10 1.60
N ALA A 194 23.73 2.63 1.03
CA ALA A 194 22.40 2.06 1.16
C ALA A 194 22.28 0.65 0.55
N LYS A 195 22.99 0.34 -0.55
CA LYS A 195 23.04 -1.00 -1.14
C LYS A 195 23.68 -2.03 -0.20
N SER A 196 24.68 -1.65 0.58
CA SER A 196 25.35 -2.53 1.53
C SER A 196 24.53 -2.72 2.82
N PHE A 197 23.61 -1.80 3.14
CA PHE A 197 22.88 -1.73 4.40
C PHE A 197 22.12 -3.04 4.74
N ARG A 198 21.38 -3.62 3.77
CA ARG A 198 20.66 -4.89 3.98
C ARG A 198 21.59 -6.00 4.46
N ARG A 199 22.76 -6.13 3.81
CA ARG A 199 23.73 -7.18 4.14
C ARG A 199 24.35 -6.95 5.52
N ARG A 200 24.70 -5.70 5.85
CA ARG A 200 25.22 -5.32 7.18
C ARG A 200 24.18 -5.57 8.27
N ARG A 201 22.92 -5.21 8.02
CA ARG A 201 21.84 -5.42 8.99
C ARG A 201 21.51 -6.90 9.19
N TYR A 202 21.47 -7.68 8.11
CA TYR A 202 21.35 -9.14 8.18
C TYR A 202 22.49 -9.74 9.02
N ALA A 203 23.73 -9.39 8.75
CA ALA A 203 24.89 -9.91 9.48
C ALA A 203 24.83 -9.57 10.97
N GLN A 204 24.38 -8.37 11.32
CA GLN A 204 24.17 -7.96 12.72
C GLN A 204 23.11 -8.83 13.40
N MET A 205 21.92 -8.97 12.81
CA MET A 205 20.85 -9.77 13.39
C MET A 205 21.21 -11.25 13.47
N TYR A 206 21.89 -11.79 12.45
CA TYR A 206 22.37 -13.16 12.42
C TYR A 206 23.36 -13.43 13.56
N ASN A 207 24.39 -12.58 13.71
CA ASN A 207 25.38 -12.67 14.79
C ASN A 207 24.73 -12.51 16.17
N TRP A 208 23.73 -11.67 16.32
CA TRP A 208 22.99 -11.51 17.56
C TRP A 208 22.22 -12.79 17.92
N CYS A 209 21.40 -13.32 16.99
CA CYS A 209 20.68 -14.58 17.17
C CYS A 209 21.61 -15.77 17.42
N LYS A 210 22.82 -15.76 16.85
CA LYS A 210 23.83 -16.81 17.06
C LYS A 210 24.45 -16.74 18.46
N ALA A 211 24.67 -15.56 19.01
CA ALA A 211 25.37 -15.33 20.27
C ALA A 211 24.50 -15.60 21.52
N VAL A 212 23.17 -15.38 21.44
CA VAL A 212 22.28 -15.53 22.61
C VAL A 212 22.09 -16.97 23.06
N PRO A 213 21.81 -17.24 24.37
CA PRO A 213 21.42 -18.57 24.85
C PRO A 213 20.21 -19.15 24.09
N ALA A 214 20.08 -20.48 24.05
CA ALA A 214 19.00 -21.16 23.31
C ALA A 214 17.61 -20.73 23.82
N LEU A 215 17.45 -20.61 25.13
CA LEU A 215 16.19 -20.20 25.77
C LEU A 215 15.78 -18.74 25.43
N VAL A 216 16.73 -17.87 25.11
CA VAL A 216 16.47 -16.46 24.77
C VAL A 216 16.12 -16.31 23.28
N LEU A 217 16.49 -17.26 22.44
CA LEU A 217 16.33 -17.14 20.99
C LEU A 217 14.87 -16.95 20.53
N PRO A 218 13.85 -17.69 21.04
CA PRO A 218 12.46 -17.46 20.66
C PRO A 218 11.97 -16.04 21.00
N PHE A 219 12.33 -15.54 22.18
CA PHE A 219 11.96 -14.18 22.60
C PHE A 219 12.66 -13.11 21.75
N LEU A 220 13.92 -13.33 21.39
CA LEU A 220 14.63 -12.44 20.49
C LEU A 220 14.04 -12.48 19.08
N ALA A 221 13.64 -13.66 18.58
CA ALA A 221 12.99 -13.77 17.28
C ALA A 221 11.65 -13.00 17.25
N LEU A 222 10.82 -13.16 18.29
CA LEU A 222 9.59 -12.38 18.44
C LEU A 222 9.87 -10.88 18.54
N TRP A 223 10.86 -10.49 19.33
CA TRP A 223 11.29 -9.09 19.43
C TRP A 223 11.72 -8.51 18.08
N LEU A 224 12.53 -9.24 17.30
CA LEU A 224 12.95 -8.80 15.97
C LEU A 224 11.77 -8.71 14.99
N LEU A 225 10.81 -9.63 15.09
CA LEU A 225 9.60 -9.63 14.27
C LEU A 225 8.74 -8.36 14.50
N VAL A 226 8.62 -7.91 15.74
CA VAL A 226 7.86 -6.70 16.10
C VAL A 226 8.68 -5.44 15.91
N TRP A 227 9.93 -5.44 16.39
CA TRP A 227 10.77 -4.24 16.42
C TRP A 227 11.30 -3.83 15.05
N THR A 228 11.55 -4.79 14.14
CA THR A 228 12.09 -4.46 12.81
C THR A 228 11.07 -3.70 11.95
N PRO A 229 9.80 -4.12 11.84
CA PRO A 229 8.76 -3.31 11.18
C PRO A 229 8.56 -1.94 11.84
N ALA A 230 8.56 -1.89 13.18
CA ALA A 230 8.44 -0.62 13.91
C ALA A 230 9.61 0.34 13.58
N ARG A 231 10.83 -0.17 13.49
CA ARG A 231 12.00 0.61 13.04
C ARG A 231 11.90 1.02 11.58
N ALA A 232 11.42 0.14 10.71
CA ALA A 232 11.21 0.45 9.30
C ALA A 232 10.18 1.59 9.15
N LEU A 233 9.07 1.53 9.89
CA LEU A 233 8.08 2.61 9.96
C LEU A 233 8.70 3.88 10.52
N GLY A 234 9.45 3.81 11.62
CA GLY A 234 10.17 4.95 12.18
C GLY A 234 11.14 5.60 11.19
N ARG A 235 11.86 4.80 10.40
CA ARG A 235 12.74 5.31 9.33
C ARG A 235 11.95 5.98 8.20
N PHE A 236 10.80 5.42 7.86
CA PHE A 236 9.89 6.02 6.88
C PHE A 236 9.41 7.38 7.37
N ILE A 237 8.91 7.48 8.59
CA ILE A 237 8.41 8.72 9.22
C ILE A 237 9.52 9.77 9.35
N THR A 238 10.76 9.36 9.67
CA THR A 238 11.91 10.26 9.82
C THR A 238 12.56 10.67 8.49
N GLY A 239 11.98 10.27 7.34
CA GLY A 239 12.48 10.62 6.01
C GLY A 239 13.70 9.81 5.54
N ARG A 240 14.05 8.73 6.25
CA ARG A 240 15.03 7.72 5.81
C ARG A 240 14.32 6.52 5.16
N ALA A 241 13.31 6.79 4.35
CA ALA A 241 12.50 5.78 3.66
C ALA A 241 13.38 4.81 2.87
N ALA A 242 14.51 5.30 2.33
CA ALA A 242 15.50 4.48 1.65
C ALA A 242 16.04 3.32 2.47
N LEU A 243 16.06 3.33 3.76
CA LEU A 243 16.52 2.26 4.64
C LEU A 243 15.38 1.42 5.24
N ALA A 244 14.12 1.79 5.05
CA ALA A 244 12.98 1.11 5.66
C ALA A 244 12.77 -0.31 5.11
N LEU A 245 12.68 -0.46 3.79
CA LEU A 245 12.52 -1.78 3.16
C LEU A 245 13.77 -2.69 3.32
N PRO A 246 15.06 -2.24 3.14
CA PRO A 246 16.20 -3.11 3.48
C PRO A 246 16.18 -3.59 4.94
N GLU A 247 15.64 -2.83 5.87
CA GLU A 247 15.45 -3.30 7.24
C GLU A 247 14.55 -4.54 7.26
N ILE A 248 13.38 -4.48 6.58
CA ILE A 248 12.45 -5.60 6.45
C ILE A 248 13.08 -6.75 5.64
N ALA A 249 13.72 -6.43 4.52
CA ALA A 249 14.38 -7.42 3.68
C ALA A 249 15.53 -8.15 4.40
N ALA A 250 16.20 -7.49 5.34
CA ALA A 250 17.19 -8.13 6.20
C ALA A 250 16.54 -9.13 7.16
N LEU A 251 15.39 -8.81 7.74
CA LEU A 251 14.61 -9.73 8.59
C LEU A 251 14.13 -10.94 7.80
N LEU A 252 13.55 -10.74 6.62
CA LEU A 252 13.11 -11.84 5.75
C LEU A 252 14.29 -12.75 5.35
N SER A 253 15.46 -12.13 5.06
CA SER A 253 16.69 -12.89 4.78
C SER A 253 17.14 -13.71 5.99
N LEU A 254 16.97 -13.20 7.22
CA LEU A 254 17.26 -13.92 8.46
C LEU A 254 16.31 -15.10 8.65
N MET A 255 15.01 -14.90 8.43
CA MET A 255 14.00 -15.97 8.50
C MET A 255 14.31 -17.09 7.51
N ALA A 256 14.63 -16.75 6.27
CA ALA A 256 15.05 -17.72 5.25
C ALA A 256 16.36 -18.44 5.60
N ALA A 257 17.23 -17.82 6.39
CA ALA A 257 18.49 -18.40 6.85
C ALA A 257 18.36 -19.18 8.17
N THR A 258 17.18 -19.35 8.74
CA THR A 258 16.96 -20.03 10.04
C THR A 258 17.61 -21.43 10.11
N PRO A 259 17.50 -22.31 9.10
CA PRO A 259 18.17 -23.61 9.15
C PRO A 259 19.70 -23.48 9.27
N ARG A 260 20.28 -22.51 8.52
CA ARG A 260 21.73 -22.22 8.57
C ARG A 260 22.15 -21.61 9.89
N LEU A 261 21.31 -20.77 10.49
CA LEU A 261 21.53 -20.20 11.83
C LEU A 261 21.57 -21.31 12.89
N LEU A 262 20.62 -22.23 12.87
CA LEU A 262 20.57 -23.35 13.83
C LEU A 262 21.79 -24.28 13.67
N ALA A 263 22.16 -24.62 12.44
CA ALA A 263 23.38 -25.39 12.16
C ALA A 263 24.66 -24.64 12.59
N GLY A 264 24.72 -23.31 12.39
CA GLY A 264 25.82 -22.46 12.84
C GLY A 264 25.92 -22.39 14.36
N ARG A 265 24.80 -22.36 15.07
CA ARG A 265 24.74 -22.42 16.54
C ARG A 265 25.21 -23.77 17.07
N ALA A 266 24.80 -24.88 16.45
CA ALA A 266 25.22 -26.22 16.81
C ALA A 266 26.76 -26.37 16.71
N ARG A 267 27.36 -25.95 15.60
CA ARG A 267 28.81 -25.93 15.39
C ARG A 267 29.53 -25.06 16.41
N ALA A 268 29.03 -23.86 16.70
CA ALA A 268 29.61 -22.99 17.74
C ALA A 268 29.48 -23.55 19.16
N ALA A 269 28.47 -24.41 19.41
CA ALA A 269 28.32 -25.09 20.69
C ALA A 269 29.32 -26.24 20.86
N GLN A 270 29.63 -26.96 19.77
CA GLN A 270 30.60 -28.09 19.80
C GLN A 270 32.03 -27.63 20.08
N SER A 271 32.46 -26.50 19.55
CA SER A 271 33.82 -25.96 19.73
C SER A 271 33.98 -25.12 21.00
N ARG A 272 32.92 -24.92 21.78
CA ARG A 272 32.96 -24.03 22.92
C ARG A 272 33.57 -24.72 24.16
N THR A 273 34.69 -24.18 24.65
CA THR A 273 35.37 -24.60 25.86
C THR A 273 35.24 -23.59 27.01
N VAL A 274 34.92 -22.30 26.67
CA VAL A 274 34.86 -21.19 27.61
C VAL A 274 33.42 -20.67 27.75
N PRO A 275 32.96 -20.24 28.92
CA PRO A 275 31.61 -19.71 29.11
C PRO A 275 31.44 -18.40 28.37
N ARG A 276 30.19 -18.12 27.92
CA ARG A 276 29.85 -16.89 27.16
C ARG A 276 30.12 -15.61 27.93
N SER A 277 30.16 -15.68 29.27
CA SER A 277 30.48 -14.53 30.11
C SER A 277 31.88 -13.97 29.89
N ALA A 278 32.81 -14.79 29.36
CA ALA A 278 34.17 -14.36 29.04
C ALA A 278 34.19 -13.27 27.94
N LEU A 279 33.21 -13.24 27.06
CA LEU A 279 33.11 -12.23 26.02
C LEU A 279 32.74 -10.85 26.58
N ARG A 280 32.12 -10.75 27.77
CA ARG A 280 31.66 -9.49 28.34
C ARG A 280 32.78 -8.47 28.56
N ALA A 281 34.00 -8.92 28.80
CA ALA A 281 35.16 -8.04 28.97
C ALA A 281 35.56 -7.35 27.65
N LEU A 282 35.27 -7.97 26.50
CA LEU A 282 35.58 -7.46 25.15
C LEU A 282 34.37 -6.82 24.48
N GLU A 283 33.15 -7.03 25.00
CA GLU A 283 31.92 -6.43 24.48
C GLU A 283 31.69 -5.05 25.11
N ILE A 284 31.33 -4.10 24.31
CA ILE A 284 31.00 -2.75 24.78
C ILE A 284 29.60 -2.74 25.38
N THR A 285 29.48 -2.22 26.58
CA THR A 285 28.21 -2.12 27.29
C THR A 285 27.40 -0.88 26.82
N PRO A 286 26.05 -0.93 26.88
CA PRO A 286 25.24 0.25 26.54
C PRO A 286 25.49 1.46 27.47
N ALA A 287 26.04 1.21 28.65
CA ALA A 287 26.39 2.26 29.62
C ALA A 287 27.69 2.99 29.24
N SER A 288 28.67 2.27 28.67
CA SER A 288 29.90 2.89 28.16
C SER A 288 29.65 3.74 26.93
N LEU A 289 28.67 3.32 26.09
CA LEU A 289 28.21 4.11 24.95
C LEU A 289 27.61 5.48 25.32
N ARG A 290 27.11 5.62 26.55
CA ARG A 290 26.60 6.90 27.05
C ARG A 290 27.69 7.79 27.67
N LYS A 291 28.80 7.20 28.07
CA LYS A 291 29.92 7.88 28.68
C LYS A 291 31.04 8.31 27.72
N GLU A 292 31.22 7.53 26.63
CA GLU A 292 32.09 8.00 25.54
C GLU A 292 31.30 9.08 24.79
N PRO A 293 31.82 10.32 24.62
CA PRO A 293 31.29 11.23 23.66
C PRO A 293 31.31 10.45 22.33
N ALA A 294 30.14 10.27 21.73
CA ALA A 294 30.01 9.60 20.46
C ALA A 294 31.04 10.25 19.54
N GLY A 295 32.01 9.46 19.09
CA GLY A 295 32.97 9.90 18.07
C GLY A 295 32.16 10.58 17.01
N GLY A 296 32.43 11.83 16.72
CA GLY A 296 31.54 12.70 15.97
C GLY A 296 30.98 12.00 14.76
N GLU A 297 29.65 12.00 14.61
CA GLU A 297 29.06 11.85 13.28
C GLU A 297 29.62 13.04 12.49
N GLU A 298 30.59 12.81 11.68
CA GLU A 298 31.18 13.82 10.82
C GLU A 298 30.16 14.24 9.78
N ASP A 299 30.18 15.51 9.49
CA ASP A 299 29.45 16.17 8.43
C ASP A 299 29.89 15.58 7.06
N GLU A 300 29.09 15.74 6.03
CA GLU A 300 29.42 15.40 4.64
C GLU A 300 30.72 16.09 4.16
N HIS A 301 31.31 16.93 4.98
CA HIS A 301 32.50 17.78 4.69
C HIS A 301 33.75 17.40 5.50
N GLY A 302 33.78 16.27 6.21
CA GLY A 302 34.96 15.86 6.96
C GLY A 302 35.32 16.73 8.17
N GLU A 303 34.52 17.76 8.45
CA GLU A 303 34.61 18.53 9.69
C GLU A 303 33.85 17.79 10.81
N ARG A 304 34.46 17.71 11.98
CA ARG A 304 33.77 17.17 13.19
C ARG A 304 32.53 17.99 13.41
N ILE A 305 31.33 17.37 13.13
CA ILE A 305 30.06 18.05 13.43
C ILE A 305 30.09 18.43 14.90
N ASP A 306 29.96 19.72 15.17
CA ASP A 306 29.86 20.23 16.53
C ASP A 306 28.88 19.36 17.35
N PRO A 307 29.27 18.84 18.52
CA PRO A 307 28.39 18.08 19.40
C PRO A 307 27.05 18.77 19.65
N LEU A 308 26.99 20.10 19.60
CA LEU A 308 25.76 20.90 19.69
C LEU A 308 24.87 20.70 18.46
N ILE A 309 25.46 20.63 17.25
CA ILE A 309 24.71 20.34 16.01
C ILE A 309 24.14 18.92 16.05
N LEU A 310 24.94 17.92 16.46
CA LEU A 310 24.48 16.54 16.64
C LEU A 310 23.35 16.44 17.67
N ALA A 311 23.46 17.13 18.79
CA ALA A 311 22.43 17.19 19.81
C ALA A 311 21.15 17.85 19.28
N SER A 312 21.29 18.94 18.50
CA SER A 312 20.16 19.62 17.85
C SER A 312 19.48 18.73 16.82
N MET A 313 20.24 18.02 15.97
CA MET A 313 19.69 17.06 15.01
C MET A 313 18.97 15.89 15.68
N ARG A 314 19.54 15.33 16.77
CA ARG A 314 18.88 14.29 17.58
C ARG A 314 17.59 14.83 18.20
N SER A 315 17.62 16.02 18.79
CA SER A 315 16.43 16.63 19.38
C SER A 315 15.35 16.90 18.34
N TYR A 316 15.72 17.38 17.15
CA TYR A 316 14.79 17.55 16.03
C TYR A 316 14.20 16.23 15.56
N ARG A 317 15.01 15.17 15.43
CA ARG A 317 14.53 13.81 15.08
C ARG A 317 13.52 13.29 16.13
N ILE A 318 13.85 13.39 17.40
CA ILE A 318 12.97 12.97 18.51
C ILE A 318 11.66 13.76 18.45
N ARG A 319 11.72 15.09 18.36
CA ARG A 319 10.53 15.94 18.24
C ARG A 319 9.71 15.61 17.00
N SER A 320 10.36 15.38 15.84
CA SER A 320 9.67 15.02 14.60
C SER A 320 8.93 13.69 14.72
N VAL A 321 9.54 12.68 15.37
CA VAL A 321 8.89 11.38 15.62
C VAL A 321 7.76 11.54 16.62
N SER A 322 8.01 12.24 17.73
CA SER A 322 6.98 12.46 18.77
C SER A 322 5.77 13.22 18.19
N THR A 323 6.03 14.22 17.35
CA THR A 323 4.96 14.99 16.67
C THR A 323 4.17 14.10 15.71
N ALA A 324 4.85 13.24 14.93
CA ALA A 324 4.18 12.31 14.03
C ALA A 324 3.36 11.25 14.79
N VAL A 325 3.86 10.75 15.92
CA VAL A 325 3.13 9.83 16.80
C VAL A 325 1.93 10.53 17.42
N GLY A 326 2.08 11.77 17.88
CA GLY A 326 0.97 12.56 18.41
C GLY A 326 -0.10 12.83 17.35
N LEU A 327 0.29 13.16 16.12
CA LEU A 327 -0.61 13.31 14.97
C LEU A 327 -1.38 12.01 14.68
N LEU A 328 -0.68 10.89 14.63
CA LEU A 328 -1.27 9.58 14.40
C LEU A 328 -2.24 9.20 15.53
N ALA A 329 -1.85 9.40 16.77
CA ALA A 329 -2.71 9.13 17.94
C ALA A 329 -3.98 9.97 17.93
N LEU A 330 -3.86 11.27 17.63
CA LEU A 330 -4.99 12.19 17.56
C LEU A 330 -5.98 11.80 16.45
N THR A 331 -5.48 11.56 15.24
CA THR A 331 -6.33 11.16 14.10
C THR A 331 -6.93 9.78 14.28
N SER A 332 -6.21 8.85 14.94
CA SER A 332 -6.75 7.53 15.29
C SER A 332 -7.82 7.62 16.39
N LEU A 333 -7.70 8.53 17.34
CA LEU A 333 -8.74 8.76 18.35
C LEU A 333 -10.02 9.30 17.72
N ILE A 334 -9.92 10.30 16.84
CA ILE A 334 -11.06 10.86 16.09
C ILE A 334 -11.72 9.76 15.24
N ALA A 335 -10.92 8.99 14.50
CA ALA A 335 -11.42 7.86 13.72
C ALA A 335 -12.06 6.78 14.60
N GLY A 336 -11.49 6.49 15.77
CA GLY A 336 -12.05 5.52 16.73
C GLY A 336 -13.44 5.91 17.23
N ILE A 337 -13.67 7.21 17.48
CA ILE A 337 -15.00 7.73 17.84
C ILE A 337 -15.95 7.66 16.64
N GLN A 338 -15.48 8.10 15.47
CA GLN A 338 -16.28 8.08 14.25
C GLN A 338 -16.71 6.66 13.88
N TRP A 339 -15.88 5.65 14.07
CA TRP A 339 -16.13 4.26 13.63
C TRP A 339 -16.50 3.32 14.77
N TRP A 340 -16.89 3.86 15.92
CA TRP A 340 -17.36 3.05 17.03
C TRP A 340 -18.60 2.24 16.63
N GLY A 341 -18.60 0.93 16.90
CA GLY A 341 -19.73 0.03 16.60
C GLY A 341 -19.69 -0.64 15.21
N PHE A 342 -18.74 -0.32 14.33
CA PHE A 342 -18.64 -0.92 12.98
C PHE A 342 -17.92 -2.29 12.91
N ALA A 343 -17.70 -2.93 14.04
CA ALA A 343 -17.00 -4.23 14.07
C ALA A 343 -17.78 -5.35 13.35
N SER A 344 -19.12 -5.24 13.27
CA SER A 344 -20.00 -6.23 12.63
C SER A 344 -20.08 -6.10 11.10
N GLY A 345 -19.76 -4.93 10.54
CA GLY A 345 -19.83 -4.66 9.10
C GLY A 345 -20.33 -3.25 8.79
N ILE A 346 -20.39 -2.92 7.52
CA ILE A 346 -20.78 -1.62 6.99
C ILE A 346 -21.88 -1.81 5.95
N VAL A 347 -22.92 -0.98 6.01
CA VAL A 347 -23.96 -0.85 4.96
C VAL A 347 -24.28 0.63 4.74
N GLY A 348 -24.90 0.93 3.60
CA GLY A 348 -25.41 2.27 3.26
C GLY A 348 -24.39 3.13 2.49
N GLY A 349 -24.87 4.26 1.99
CA GLY A 349 -24.11 5.13 1.12
C GLY A 349 -23.60 4.41 -0.13
N ALA A 350 -22.45 4.84 -0.62
CA ALA A 350 -21.78 4.24 -1.78
C ALA A 350 -20.94 2.98 -1.40
N TRP A 351 -21.16 2.40 -0.21
CA TRP A 351 -20.46 1.18 0.16
C TRP A 351 -20.96 -0.02 -0.62
N ALA A 352 -20.09 -0.64 -1.39
CA ALA A 352 -20.36 -1.90 -2.05
C ALA A 352 -19.59 -3.04 -1.37
N SER A 353 -20.27 -4.13 -1.07
CA SER A 353 -19.65 -5.31 -0.45
C SER A 353 -18.65 -5.96 -1.42
N LEU A 354 -17.70 -6.73 -0.88
CA LEU A 354 -16.69 -7.45 -1.67
C LEU A 354 -16.88 -8.96 -1.50
N PRO A 355 -16.43 -9.77 -2.47
CA PRO A 355 -16.43 -11.23 -2.34
C PRO A 355 -15.73 -11.70 -1.06
N SER A 356 -16.18 -12.85 -0.55
CA SER A 356 -15.68 -13.43 0.70
C SER A 356 -14.22 -13.90 0.58
N SER A 357 -13.81 -14.33 -0.60
CA SER A 357 -12.45 -14.81 -0.86
C SER A 357 -11.67 -13.88 -1.80
N TRP A 358 -10.35 -13.81 -1.58
CA TRP A 358 -9.47 -13.08 -2.47
C TRP A 358 -9.40 -13.70 -3.87
N SER A 359 -9.52 -15.02 -4.00
CA SER A 359 -9.49 -15.71 -5.29
C SER A 359 -10.68 -15.33 -6.17
N GLU A 360 -11.88 -15.19 -5.60
CA GLU A 360 -13.06 -14.69 -6.30
C GLU A 360 -12.88 -13.24 -6.74
N LEU A 361 -12.41 -12.37 -5.83
CA LEU A 361 -12.14 -10.98 -6.14
C LEU A 361 -11.08 -10.85 -7.25
N TRP A 362 -10.02 -11.67 -7.19
CA TRP A 362 -8.97 -11.69 -8.21
C TRP A 362 -9.51 -12.15 -9.56
N ALA A 363 -10.33 -13.21 -9.58
CA ALA A 363 -10.95 -13.70 -10.80
C ALA A 363 -11.87 -12.62 -11.43
N ALA A 364 -12.70 -11.96 -10.62
CA ALA A 364 -13.59 -10.89 -11.07
C ALA A 364 -12.83 -9.67 -11.58
N ALA A 365 -11.75 -9.27 -10.91
CA ALA A 365 -10.94 -8.11 -11.27
C ALA A 365 -10.33 -8.20 -12.68
N TRP A 366 -9.99 -9.41 -13.11
CA TRP A 366 -9.36 -9.67 -14.40
C TRP A 366 -10.30 -10.35 -15.40
N ALA A 367 -11.59 -10.48 -15.09
CA ALA A 367 -12.58 -11.00 -16.02
C ALA A 367 -12.92 -9.99 -17.11
N GLY A 368 -13.39 -10.50 -18.22
CA GLY A 368 -14.04 -9.70 -19.28
C GLY A 368 -15.57 -9.72 -19.16
N TRP A 369 -16.10 -10.30 -18.12
CA TRP A 369 -17.52 -10.44 -17.82
C TRP A 369 -17.85 -9.89 -16.45
N ILE A 370 -18.86 -9.05 -16.38
CA ILE A 370 -19.39 -8.45 -15.14
C ILE A 370 -20.65 -9.22 -14.78
N PRO A 371 -20.67 -9.94 -13.62
CA PRO A 371 -21.74 -10.88 -13.33
C PRO A 371 -23.05 -10.25 -12.82
N GLY A 372 -23.13 -8.95 -12.60
CA GLY A 372 -24.33 -8.30 -12.04
C GLY A 372 -25.55 -8.39 -12.93
N GLY A 373 -26.75 -8.53 -12.35
CA GLY A 373 -27.98 -8.81 -13.08
C GLY A 373 -27.86 -10.09 -13.91
N ASP A 374 -28.17 -10.01 -15.18
CA ASP A 374 -27.99 -11.10 -16.15
C ASP A 374 -26.62 -11.06 -16.85
N GLY A 375 -25.66 -10.38 -16.27
CA GLY A 375 -24.29 -10.26 -16.77
C GLY A 375 -24.10 -9.23 -17.89
N TYR A 376 -22.89 -8.74 -18.04
CA TYR A 376 -22.50 -7.77 -19.07
C TYR A 376 -21.08 -8.03 -19.55
N ALA A 377 -20.87 -7.93 -20.85
CA ALA A 377 -19.52 -7.95 -21.42
C ALA A 377 -18.77 -6.66 -21.06
N GLY A 378 -17.53 -6.76 -20.58
CA GLY A 378 -16.71 -5.59 -20.26
C GLY A 378 -15.68 -5.82 -19.17
N GLY A 379 -14.84 -4.81 -18.97
CA GLY A 379 -13.86 -4.82 -17.87
C GLY A 379 -14.53 -4.52 -16.52
N ALA A 380 -14.00 -5.12 -15.47
CA ALA A 380 -14.43 -4.90 -14.09
C ALA A 380 -14.31 -3.41 -13.69
N ASP A 381 -15.04 -3.02 -12.65
CA ASP A 381 -14.84 -1.70 -12.03
C ASP A 381 -13.36 -1.53 -11.64
N PRO A 382 -12.72 -0.40 -11.99
CA PRO A 382 -11.30 -0.18 -11.67
C PRO A 382 -10.97 -0.31 -10.18
N LEU A 383 -11.92 0.00 -9.29
CA LEU A 383 -11.75 -0.19 -7.85
C LEU A 383 -11.66 -1.68 -7.47
N THR A 384 -12.34 -2.57 -8.20
CA THR A 384 -12.23 -4.03 -8.01
C THR A 384 -10.80 -4.51 -8.27
N ILE A 385 -10.17 -4.01 -9.35
CA ILE A 385 -8.77 -4.32 -9.67
C ILE A 385 -7.84 -3.81 -8.55
N LEU A 386 -8.05 -2.57 -8.11
CA LEU A 386 -7.26 -1.98 -7.04
C LEU A 386 -7.40 -2.76 -5.73
N MET A 387 -8.61 -3.16 -5.36
CA MET A 387 -8.86 -3.93 -4.14
C MET A 387 -8.27 -5.34 -4.22
N ALA A 388 -8.30 -5.99 -5.38
CA ALA A 388 -7.64 -7.27 -5.60
C ALA A 388 -6.11 -7.18 -5.38
N LEU A 389 -5.48 -6.11 -5.88
CA LEU A 389 -4.04 -5.83 -5.69
C LEU A 389 -3.71 -5.49 -4.22
N LEU A 390 -4.51 -4.66 -3.56
CA LEU A 390 -4.28 -4.26 -2.17
C LEU A 390 -4.51 -5.42 -1.18
N SER A 391 -5.42 -6.32 -1.47
CA SER A 391 -5.71 -7.49 -0.64
C SER A 391 -4.69 -8.64 -0.82
N ALA A 392 -4.00 -8.71 -1.96
CA ALA A 392 -3.06 -9.79 -2.30
C ALA A 392 -1.98 -10.06 -1.23
N PRO A 393 -1.33 -9.05 -0.61
CA PRO A 393 -0.28 -9.31 0.40
C PRO A 393 -0.79 -9.94 1.69
N VAL A 394 -2.07 -9.76 2.02
CA VAL A 394 -2.67 -10.22 3.29
C VAL A 394 -3.58 -11.44 3.10
N ALA A 395 -3.94 -11.77 1.87
CA ALA A 395 -4.75 -12.95 1.53
C ALA A 395 -4.17 -14.28 2.06
N PRO A 396 -2.84 -14.54 2.02
CA PRO A 396 -2.27 -15.76 2.58
C PRO A 396 -2.47 -15.94 4.08
N PHE A 397 -2.82 -14.87 4.79
CA PHE A 397 -3.10 -14.87 6.23
C PHE A 397 -4.60 -15.02 6.55
N GLY A 398 -5.44 -15.33 5.55
CA GLY A 398 -6.88 -15.50 5.73
C GLY A 398 -7.68 -14.21 5.91
N VAL A 399 -7.07 -13.04 5.64
CA VAL A 399 -7.76 -11.74 5.70
C VAL A 399 -8.65 -11.58 4.48
N THR A 400 -9.95 -11.37 4.70
CA THR A 400 -10.92 -11.17 3.61
C THR A 400 -10.77 -9.81 2.93
N PRO A 401 -11.11 -9.68 1.64
CA PRO A 401 -11.11 -8.39 0.95
C PRO A 401 -11.99 -7.33 1.62
N GLY A 402 -13.14 -7.75 2.16
CA GLY A 402 -14.03 -6.87 2.90
C GLY A 402 -13.36 -6.28 4.16
N ALA A 403 -12.60 -7.09 4.90
CA ALA A 403 -11.84 -6.61 6.06
C ALA A 403 -10.75 -5.59 5.66
N VAL A 404 -10.10 -5.80 4.51
CA VAL A 404 -9.12 -4.84 3.97
C VAL A 404 -9.81 -3.52 3.62
N ALA A 405 -10.92 -3.57 2.89
CA ALA A 405 -11.68 -2.38 2.50
C ALA A 405 -12.18 -1.59 3.72
N THR A 406 -12.77 -2.29 4.70
CA THR A 406 -13.21 -1.69 5.98
C THR A 406 -12.04 -1.03 6.71
N THR A 407 -10.90 -1.73 6.81
CA THR A 407 -9.71 -1.19 7.47
C THR A 407 -9.20 0.06 6.76
N LEU A 408 -9.17 0.08 5.43
CA LEU A 408 -8.74 1.25 4.65
C LEU A 408 -9.69 2.44 4.82
N LEU A 409 -10.99 2.20 4.89
CA LEU A 409 -11.99 3.25 5.10
C LEU A 409 -11.89 3.82 6.53
N VAL A 410 -11.88 2.97 7.53
CA VAL A 410 -11.76 3.32 8.96
C VAL A 410 -10.44 4.04 9.26
N ALA A 411 -9.35 3.54 8.72
CA ALA A 411 -8.01 4.13 8.91
C ALA A 411 -7.70 5.27 7.93
N SER A 412 -8.64 5.72 7.11
CA SER A 412 -8.38 6.71 6.06
C SER A 412 -7.80 8.01 6.60
N SER A 413 -8.34 8.54 7.71
CA SER A 413 -7.87 9.78 8.34
C SER A 413 -6.45 9.65 8.93
N PRO A 414 -6.10 8.65 9.76
CA PRO A 414 -4.72 8.46 10.22
C PRO A 414 -3.75 8.13 9.07
N LEU A 415 -4.17 7.40 8.04
CA LEU A 415 -3.34 7.16 6.85
C LEU A 415 -3.08 8.44 6.07
N ALA A 416 -4.10 9.30 5.88
CA ALA A 416 -3.94 10.60 5.25
C ALA A 416 -2.95 11.49 6.00
N ALA A 417 -3.01 11.51 7.34
CA ALA A 417 -2.08 12.24 8.19
C ALA A 417 -0.62 11.84 7.94
N ILE A 418 -0.33 10.55 7.92
CA ILE A 418 1.03 10.03 7.72
C ILE A 418 1.50 10.22 6.27
N LEU A 419 0.64 9.96 5.28
CA LEU A 419 0.97 10.14 3.87
C LEU A 419 1.22 11.61 3.50
N ALA A 420 0.60 12.57 4.20
CA ALA A 420 0.90 13.98 4.08
C ALA A 420 2.16 14.39 4.88
N TRP A 421 2.41 13.80 6.06
CA TRP A 421 3.57 14.11 6.90
C TRP A 421 4.91 13.91 6.21
N VAL A 422 5.04 12.85 5.41
CA VAL A 422 6.30 12.51 4.75
C VAL A 422 6.69 13.56 3.69
N PRO A 423 5.84 13.89 2.69
CA PRO A 423 6.16 14.88 1.67
C PRO A 423 6.25 16.31 2.20
N THR A 424 5.53 16.68 3.26
CA THR A 424 5.62 18.05 3.85
C THR A 424 7.02 18.39 4.37
N ARG A 425 7.88 17.39 4.57
CA ARG A 425 9.30 17.62 4.89
C ARG A 425 10.04 18.39 3.78
N SER A 426 9.66 18.23 2.53
CA SER A 426 10.25 18.99 1.41
C SER A 426 9.71 20.43 1.32
N LEU A 427 8.61 20.71 2.01
CA LEU A 427 7.96 22.01 1.98
C LEU A 427 8.43 22.93 3.11
N THR A 428 8.68 22.40 4.31
CA THR A 428 9.05 23.21 5.49
C THR A 428 9.82 22.40 6.52
N SER A 429 10.74 23.07 7.22
CA SER A 429 11.46 22.53 8.39
C SER A 429 10.65 22.66 9.69
N SER A 430 9.68 23.56 9.74
CA SER A 430 8.85 23.81 10.92
C SER A 430 7.94 22.62 11.23
N LEU A 431 8.15 21.95 12.36
CA LEU A 431 7.32 20.82 12.80
C LEU A 431 5.86 21.25 13.07
N ARG A 432 5.62 22.50 13.49
CA ARG A 432 4.27 23.01 13.72
C ARG A 432 3.49 23.13 12.42
N VAL A 433 4.11 23.73 11.39
CA VAL A 433 3.47 23.86 10.07
C VAL A 433 3.23 22.48 9.47
N ARG A 434 4.20 21.56 9.56
CA ARG A 434 4.03 20.17 9.11
C ARG A 434 2.87 19.48 9.82
N PHE A 435 2.75 19.66 11.14
CA PHE A 435 1.66 19.09 11.92
C PHE A 435 0.30 19.64 11.46
N LEU A 436 0.15 20.97 11.37
CA LEU A 436 -1.10 21.62 10.97
C LEU A 436 -1.52 21.25 9.54
N VAL A 437 -0.58 21.23 8.60
CA VAL A 437 -0.85 20.84 7.21
C VAL A 437 -1.28 19.36 7.11
N SER A 438 -0.60 18.49 7.82
CA SER A 438 -0.94 17.06 7.80
C SER A 438 -2.25 16.77 8.52
N LEU A 439 -2.55 17.50 9.60
CA LEU A 439 -3.82 17.42 10.32
C LEU A 439 -4.97 17.97 9.48
N ALA A 440 -4.79 19.14 8.85
CA ALA A 440 -5.79 19.72 7.96
C ALA A 440 -6.09 18.81 6.76
N TRP A 441 -5.06 18.15 6.21
CA TRP A 441 -5.24 17.15 5.17
C TRP A 441 -6.05 15.95 5.65
N ALA A 442 -5.72 15.41 6.82
CA ALA A 442 -6.40 14.24 7.40
C ALA A 442 -7.86 14.51 7.81
N LEU A 443 -8.19 15.77 8.08
CA LEU A 443 -9.53 16.20 8.50
C LEU A 443 -10.24 17.03 7.41
N SER A 444 -9.80 16.94 6.15
CA SER A 444 -10.41 17.64 5.04
C SER A 444 -11.86 17.19 4.84
N PRO A 445 -12.78 18.11 4.47
CA PRO A 445 -14.17 17.75 4.19
C PRO A 445 -14.31 16.68 3.11
N ALA A 446 -13.47 16.74 2.08
CA ALA A 446 -13.46 15.77 0.99
C ALA A 446 -13.18 14.34 1.46
N LEU A 447 -12.28 14.14 2.44
CA LEU A 447 -11.98 12.82 3.01
C LEU A 447 -13.07 12.36 3.97
N LEU A 448 -13.44 13.23 4.93
CA LEU A 448 -14.38 12.85 5.99
C LEU A 448 -15.76 12.53 5.42
N LEU A 449 -16.27 13.33 4.47
CA LEU A 449 -17.52 13.05 3.78
C LEU A 449 -17.43 11.80 2.87
N SER A 450 -16.27 11.54 2.22
CA SER A 450 -16.10 10.29 1.48
C SER A 450 -16.18 9.07 2.38
N ALA A 451 -15.57 9.15 3.55
CA ALA A 451 -15.58 8.06 4.51
C ALA A 451 -16.99 7.82 5.08
N SER A 452 -17.71 8.89 5.52
CA SER A 452 -19.07 8.78 6.08
C SER A 452 -20.12 8.36 5.05
N HIS A 453 -19.92 8.67 3.75
CA HIS A 453 -20.78 8.23 2.65
C HIS A 453 -20.33 6.88 2.05
N GLY A 454 -19.36 6.19 2.64
CA GLY A 454 -18.91 4.86 2.18
C GLY A 454 -18.16 4.86 0.84
N SER A 455 -17.75 6.02 0.32
CA SER A 455 -16.98 6.10 -0.91
C SER A 455 -15.51 5.73 -0.68
N LEU A 456 -15.22 4.43 -0.75
CA LEU A 456 -13.85 3.92 -0.62
C LEU A 456 -12.91 4.52 -1.68
N ALA A 457 -13.38 4.67 -2.92
CA ALA A 457 -12.61 5.29 -3.99
C ALA A 457 -12.29 6.76 -3.69
N GLY A 458 -13.23 7.54 -3.15
CA GLY A 458 -12.99 8.91 -2.73
C GLY A 458 -11.91 9.02 -1.65
N ALA A 459 -11.98 8.14 -0.65
CA ALA A 459 -10.98 8.07 0.41
C ALA A 459 -9.59 7.67 -0.12
N LEU A 460 -9.48 6.61 -0.93
CA LEU A 460 -8.21 6.15 -1.52
C LEU A 460 -7.59 7.18 -2.47
N ALA A 461 -8.41 7.86 -3.28
CA ALA A 461 -7.95 8.96 -4.13
C ALA A 461 -7.31 10.08 -3.28
N HIS A 462 -7.95 10.46 -2.17
CA HIS A 462 -7.41 11.45 -1.23
C HIS A 462 -6.03 11.02 -0.68
N LEU A 463 -5.87 9.75 -0.30
CA LEU A 463 -4.60 9.20 0.19
C LEU A 463 -3.47 9.25 -0.86
N ALA A 464 -3.80 9.13 -2.13
CA ALA A 464 -2.83 9.09 -3.21
C ALA A 464 -2.27 10.48 -3.60
N VAL A 465 -3.06 11.54 -3.46
CA VAL A 465 -2.70 12.91 -3.88
C VAL A 465 -1.37 13.42 -3.31
N PRO A 466 -1.06 13.31 -2.00
CA PRO A 466 0.19 13.84 -1.45
C PRO A 466 1.45 13.18 -2.05
N VAL A 467 1.38 11.89 -2.36
CA VAL A 467 2.50 11.13 -2.92
C VAL A 467 2.78 11.57 -4.36
N LEU A 468 1.73 11.71 -5.17
CA LEU A 468 1.85 12.19 -6.54
C LEU A 468 2.32 13.66 -6.57
N ALA A 469 1.75 14.52 -5.73
CA ALA A 469 2.14 15.93 -5.62
C ALA A 469 3.61 16.09 -5.23
N ALA A 470 4.12 15.29 -4.30
CA ALA A 470 5.51 15.29 -3.89
C ALA A 470 6.48 14.91 -5.00
N TYR A 471 6.02 14.15 -5.99
CA TYR A 471 6.81 13.84 -7.18
C TYR A 471 6.73 14.95 -8.24
N CYS A 472 5.56 15.52 -8.46
CA CYS A 472 5.32 16.53 -9.49
C CYS A 472 5.88 17.92 -9.13
N VAL A 473 5.80 18.31 -7.85
CA VAL A 473 6.31 19.60 -7.39
C VAL A 473 7.84 19.52 -7.24
N PRO A 474 8.62 20.37 -7.95
CA PRO A 474 10.06 20.42 -7.75
C PRO A 474 10.35 20.75 -6.29
N ALA A 475 11.27 20.01 -5.68
CA ALA A 475 11.75 20.38 -4.36
C ALA A 475 12.32 21.80 -4.43
N ALA A 476 11.91 22.63 -3.49
CA ALA A 476 12.59 23.89 -3.27
C ALA A 476 14.08 23.61 -2.97
N SER A 477 14.97 24.53 -3.32
CA SER A 477 16.40 24.47 -3.00
C SER A 477 16.65 23.93 -1.60
N PRO A 478 17.73 23.20 -1.33
CA PRO A 478 17.96 22.55 -0.05
C PRO A 478 17.69 23.55 1.08
N LEU A 479 16.65 23.29 1.85
CA LEU A 479 16.29 24.12 3.01
C LEU A 479 17.36 23.89 4.06
N MET A 480 18.23 24.87 4.24
CA MET A 480 19.09 24.98 5.40
C MET A 480 18.19 25.06 6.63
N VAL A 481 18.28 24.11 7.53
CA VAL A 481 17.60 24.21 8.81
C VAL A 481 18.47 25.13 9.67
N ALA A 482 18.09 26.38 9.79
CA ALA A 482 18.73 27.27 10.76
C ALA A 482 18.50 26.73 12.17
N GLY A 483 19.58 26.30 12.82
CA GLY A 483 19.56 26.03 14.26
C GLY A 483 19.41 27.35 15.04
N ALA A 484 18.96 27.27 16.29
CA ALA A 484 18.81 28.41 17.21
C ALA A 484 20.10 29.22 17.46
N SER A 485 21.21 28.83 16.86
CA SER A 485 22.55 29.44 16.94
C SER A 485 23.08 29.99 15.61
N GLY A 486 22.25 30.12 14.58
CA GLY A 486 22.66 30.72 13.31
C GLY A 486 23.60 29.83 12.45
N VAL A 487 23.89 28.61 12.85
CA VAL A 487 24.71 27.66 12.11
C VAL A 487 23.84 26.80 11.22
N ALA A 488 24.16 26.73 9.93
CA ALA A 488 23.46 25.97 8.94
C ALA A 488 23.42 24.46 9.30
N ALA A 489 22.26 23.90 9.43
CA ALA A 489 22.08 22.48 9.65
C ALA A 489 21.99 21.73 8.30
N ALA A 490 22.39 20.46 8.31
CA ALA A 490 22.55 19.59 7.16
C ALA A 490 21.42 19.65 6.13
N PRO A 491 21.72 19.53 4.82
CA PRO A 491 20.76 19.62 3.75
C PRO A 491 19.70 18.53 3.87
N VAL A 492 18.45 18.93 3.88
CA VAL A 492 17.30 18.02 3.83
C VAL A 492 17.24 17.45 2.41
N ASN A 493 17.48 16.15 2.24
CA ASN A 493 17.42 15.50 0.94
C ASN A 493 16.01 15.68 0.32
N PRO A 494 15.87 16.44 -0.78
CA PRO A 494 14.58 16.95 -1.26
C PRO A 494 13.70 15.91 -1.96
N ARG A 495 14.21 14.73 -2.30
CA ARG A 495 13.47 13.73 -3.08
C ARG A 495 13.00 12.58 -2.19
N THR A 496 11.79 12.72 -1.62
CA THR A 496 11.14 11.69 -0.80
C THR A 496 10.39 10.64 -1.62
N VAL A 497 10.02 10.93 -2.86
CA VAL A 497 9.19 10.08 -3.74
C VAL A 497 9.87 9.85 -5.09
N ASN A 498 9.87 8.62 -5.56
CA ASN A 498 10.42 8.22 -6.86
C ASN A 498 9.35 8.03 -7.94
N ALA A 499 9.81 7.79 -9.19
CA ALA A 499 8.93 7.55 -10.34
C ALA A 499 8.01 6.33 -10.15
N GLY A 500 8.50 5.26 -9.54
CA GLY A 500 7.69 4.07 -9.27
C GLY A 500 6.58 4.33 -8.25
N CYS A 501 6.89 5.01 -7.12
CA CYS A 501 5.88 5.41 -6.16
C CYS A 501 4.86 6.38 -6.75
N ALA A 502 5.30 7.32 -7.59
CA ALA A 502 4.40 8.24 -8.30
C ALA A 502 3.49 7.48 -9.29
N GLY A 503 4.02 6.49 -10.02
CA GLY A 503 3.26 5.65 -10.92
C GLY A 503 2.20 4.81 -10.22
N LEU A 504 2.55 4.20 -9.09
CA LEU A 504 1.59 3.47 -8.26
C LEU A 504 0.55 4.41 -7.64
N SER A 505 0.95 5.62 -7.24
CA SER A 505 0.02 6.63 -6.72
C SER A 505 -0.95 7.11 -7.80
N LEU A 506 -0.48 7.33 -9.03
CA LEU A 506 -1.33 7.67 -10.16
C LEU A 506 -2.25 6.50 -10.55
N LEU A 507 -1.79 5.25 -10.45
CA LEU A 507 -2.62 4.07 -10.63
C LEU A 507 -3.77 4.05 -9.62
N VAL A 508 -3.49 4.23 -8.33
CA VAL A 508 -4.53 4.31 -7.29
C VAL A 508 -5.52 5.43 -7.60
N LEU A 509 -5.01 6.62 -7.92
CA LEU A 509 -5.84 7.79 -8.20
C LEU A 509 -6.72 7.56 -9.45
N ALA A 510 -6.17 6.98 -10.51
CA ALA A 510 -6.88 6.69 -11.75
C ALA A 510 -7.89 5.54 -11.61
N CYS A 511 -7.57 4.49 -10.85
CA CYS A 511 -8.54 3.45 -10.51
C CYS A 511 -9.72 3.99 -9.68
N CYS A 512 -9.46 4.97 -8.80
CA CYS A 512 -10.51 5.59 -8.00
C CYS A 512 -11.32 6.64 -8.77
N ALA A 513 -10.68 7.36 -9.68
CA ALA A 513 -11.28 8.44 -10.46
C ALA A 513 -10.64 8.48 -11.86
N PRO A 514 -11.22 7.81 -12.87
CA PRO A 514 -10.60 7.63 -14.17
C PRO A 514 -10.17 8.94 -14.86
N TRP A 515 -10.93 10.02 -14.72
CA TRP A 515 -10.61 11.34 -15.29
C TRP A 515 -9.25 11.92 -14.81
N THR A 516 -8.69 11.41 -13.71
CA THR A 516 -7.39 11.86 -13.18
C THR A 516 -6.20 11.37 -13.99
N LEU A 517 -6.35 10.34 -14.82
CA LEU A 517 -5.26 9.83 -15.65
C LEU A 517 -4.76 10.86 -16.68
N PRO A 518 -5.62 11.50 -17.51
CA PRO A 518 -5.16 12.52 -18.45
C PRO A 518 -4.56 13.74 -17.73
N LEU A 519 -5.08 14.14 -16.58
CA LEU A 519 -4.50 15.24 -15.77
C LEU A 519 -3.15 14.86 -15.19
N GLY A 520 -3.01 13.65 -14.64
CA GLY A 520 -1.76 13.12 -14.15
C GLY A 520 -0.70 13.03 -15.24
N LEU A 521 -1.09 12.58 -16.44
CA LEU A 521 -0.22 12.56 -17.61
C LEU A 521 0.24 13.97 -18.02
N ALA A 522 -0.66 14.94 -18.04
CA ALA A 522 -0.34 16.33 -18.32
C ALA A 522 0.64 16.92 -17.30
N ALA A 523 0.44 16.66 -16.00
CA ALA A 523 1.35 17.08 -14.93
C ALA A 523 2.75 16.43 -15.05
N LEU A 524 2.81 15.15 -15.43
CA LEU A 524 4.06 14.44 -15.68
C LEU A 524 4.80 14.97 -16.91
N LEU A 525 4.08 15.27 -18.00
CA LEU A 525 4.65 15.87 -19.22
C LEU A 525 5.18 17.27 -18.97
N TRP A 526 4.47 18.07 -18.17
CA TRP A 526 4.92 19.38 -17.71
C TRP A 526 6.26 19.30 -16.96
N ARG A 527 6.42 18.28 -16.13
CA ARG A 527 7.67 18.06 -15.40
C ARG A 527 8.83 17.69 -16.33
N ALA A 528 8.64 16.69 -17.17
CA ALA A 528 9.61 16.25 -18.18
C ALA A 528 8.97 15.24 -19.14
N ARG A 529 9.24 15.32 -20.44
CA ARG A 529 8.66 14.40 -21.44
C ARG A 529 8.88 12.92 -21.09
N ARG A 530 10.04 12.55 -20.54
CA ARG A 530 10.35 11.18 -20.11
C ARG A 530 9.52 10.70 -18.91
N SER A 531 8.93 11.61 -18.15
CA SER A 531 8.09 11.25 -17.00
C SER A 531 6.74 10.66 -17.42
N ALA A 532 6.32 10.80 -18.68
CA ALA A 532 5.08 10.19 -19.20
C ALA A 532 5.03 8.65 -18.98
N VAL A 533 6.19 7.98 -19.01
CA VAL A 533 6.29 6.53 -18.75
C VAL A 533 5.75 6.15 -17.36
N VAL A 534 5.74 7.08 -16.42
CA VAL A 534 5.19 6.88 -15.06
C VAL A 534 3.69 6.63 -15.09
N ALA A 535 2.97 7.11 -16.12
CA ALA A 535 1.53 6.89 -16.28
C ALA A 535 1.17 5.53 -16.91
N MET A 536 2.13 4.80 -17.48
CA MET A 536 1.85 3.53 -18.19
C MET A 536 1.08 2.50 -17.37
N PRO A 537 1.41 2.24 -16.08
CA PRO A 537 0.66 1.25 -15.31
C PRO A 537 -0.82 1.60 -15.20
N ALA A 538 -1.13 2.87 -14.94
CA ALA A 538 -2.51 3.35 -14.88
C ALA A 538 -3.22 3.27 -16.23
N ALA A 539 -2.54 3.66 -17.31
CA ALA A 539 -3.12 3.65 -18.66
C ALA A 539 -3.45 2.22 -19.12
N VAL A 540 -2.55 1.25 -18.89
CA VAL A 540 -2.78 -0.14 -19.31
C VAL A 540 -3.84 -0.82 -18.45
N VAL A 541 -3.83 -0.59 -17.12
CA VAL A 541 -4.85 -1.18 -16.24
C VAL A 541 -6.25 -0.66 -16.55
N LEU A 542 -6.39 0.62 -16.85
CA LEU A 542 -7.68 1.24 -17.19
C LEU A 542 -8.06 1.14 -18.68
N ALA A 543 -7.24 0.51 -19.51
CA ALA A 543 -7.51 0.41 -20.95
C ALA A 543 -8.92 -0.14 -21.26
N PRO A 544 -9.44 -1.21 -20.62
CA PRO A 544 -10.80 -1.69 -20.89
C PRO A 544 -11.87 -0.64 -20.62
N THR A 545 -11.75 0.14 -19.55
CA THR A 545 -12.69 1.21 -19.21
C THR A 545 -12.70 2.30 -20.28
N TYR A 546 -11.55 2.77 -20.72
CA TYR A 546 -11.46 3.79 -21.77
C TYR A 546 -11.93 3.28 -23.12
N VAL A 547 -11.55 2.05 -23.49
CA VAL A 547 -12.01 1.42 -24.75
C VAL A 547 -13.53 1.28 -24.75
N SER A 548 -14.13 0.85 -23.63
CA SER A 548 -15.59 0.75 -23.51
C SER A 548 -16.29 2.10 -23.65
N ILE A 549 -15.71 3.20 -23.11
CA ILE A 549 -16.26 4.55 -23.26
C ILE A 549 -16.13 5.04 -24.71
N ILE A 550 -15.04 4.73 -25.39
CA ILE A 550 -14.84 5.09 -26.81
C ILE A 550 -15.83 4.32 -27.69
N ALA A 551 -16.04 3.03 -27.40
CA ALA A 551 -16.99 2.20 -28.12
C ALA A 551 -18.46 2.63 -27.90
N HIS A 552 -18.77 3.15 -26.70
CA HIS A 552 -20.10 3.61 -26.30
C HIS A 552 -20.04 5.06 -25.81
N PRO A 553 -20.06 6.06 -26.71
CA PRO A 553 -19.91 7.47 -26.29
C PRO A 553 -20.96 7.96 -25.29
N SER A 554 -22.14 7.36 -25.23
CA SER A 554 -23.17 7.66 -24.20
C SER A 554 -22.72 7.34 -22.78
N ALA A 555 -21.70 6.49 -22.61
CA ALA A 555 -21.10 6.16 -21.31
C ALA A 555 -20.03 7.17 -20.85
N TRP A 556 -19.80 8.29 -21.55
CA TRP A 556 -18.78 9.29 -21.16
C TRP A 556 -18.93 9.78 -19.71
N VAL A 557 -20.17 9.80 -19.20
CA VAL A 557 -20.47 10.21 -17.82
C VAL A 557 -19.77 9.32 -16.78
N ALA A 558 -19.37 8.11 -17.14
CA ALA A 558 -18.55 7.21 -16.31
C ALA A 558 -17.21 7.84 -15.90
N LEU A 559 -16.68 8.78 -16.69
CA LEU A 559 -15.44 9.50 -16.36
C LEU A 559 -15.62 10.54 -15.27
N THR A 560 -16.83 11.02 -15.00
CA THR A 560 -17.05 12.15 -14.09
C THR A 560 -17.11 11.76 -12.62
N SER A 561 -17.30 10.48 -12.31
CA SER A 561 -17.48 9.97 -10.95
C SER A 561 -16.25 9.22 -10.41
N ALA A 562 -16.23 9.05 -9.12
CA ALA A 562 -15.40 8.03 -8.49
C ALA A 562 -15.91 6.62 -8.86
N SER A 563 -14.99 5.65 -8.96
CA SER A 563 -15.28 4.23 -9.15
C SER A 563 -15.93 3.61 -7.91
N GLY A 564 -16.47 2.41 -8.03
CA GLY A 564 -17.11 1.69 -6.93
C GLY A 564 -18.61 1.88 -6.87
N GLY A 565 -19.22 1.66 -5.70
CA GLY A 565 -20.67 1.81 -5.50
C GLY A 565 -21.15 3.24 -5.77
N VAL A 566 -22.39 3.35 -6.20
CA VAL A 566 -23.06 4.63 -6.37
C VAL A 566 -24.30 4.66 -5.47
N HIS A 567 -24.61 5.85 -4.98
CA HIS A 567 -25.79 6.08 -4.18
C HIS A 567 -26.33 7.48 -4.45
N ALA A 568 -27.64 7.64 -4.32
CA ALA A 568 -28.28 8.94 -4.36
C ALA A 568 -27.96 9.70 -3.07
N TYR A 569 -27.41 10.91 -3.18
CA TYR A 569 -27.05 11.75 -2.05
C TYR A 569 -27.44 13.21 -2.26
N THR A 570 -27.58 13.94 -1.16
CA THR A 570 -27.87 15.38 -1.18
C THR A 570 -26.61 16.16 -1.58
N ARG A 571 -26.69 16.82 -2.72
CA ARG A 571 -25.56 17.57 -3.28
C ARG A 571 -25.24 18.81 -2.46
N ALA A 572 -23.94 19.14 -2.35
CA ALA A 572 -23.50 20.38 -1.76
C ALA A 572 -23.98 21.59 -2.58
N SER A 573 -24.41 22.64 -1.91
CA SER A 573 -24.62 23.93 -2.58
C SER A 573 -23.32 24.48 -3.17
N SER A 574 -23.41 25.39 -4.13
CA SER A 574 -22.21 25.97 -4.77
C SER A 574 -21.21 26.58 -3.79
N TRP A 575 -21.68 27.16 -2.68
CA TRP A 575 -20.81 27.67 -1.61
C TRP A 575 -20.06 26.58 -0.87
N PHE A 576 -20.74 25.50 -0.50
CA PHE A 576 -20.11 24.35 0.17
C PHE A 576 -19.13 23.62 -0.77
N ALA A 577 -19.48 23.50 -2.03
CA ALA A 577 -18.59 22.96 -3.05
C ALA A 577 -17.31 23.81 -3.22
N ALA A 578 -17.43 25.14 -3.24
CA ALA A 578 -16.26 26.02 -3.28
C ALA A 578 -15.32 25.86 -2.05
N LEU A 579 -15.85 25.39 -0.92
CA LEU A 579 -15.12 25.10 0.31
C LEU A 579 -14.61 23.65 0.41
N GLY A 580 -14.77 22.86 -0.66
CA GLY A 580 -14.21 21.51 -0.77
C GLY A 580 -15.14 20.38 -0.29
N MET A 581 -16.45 20.62 -0.19
CA MET A 581 -17.44 19.63 0.22
C MET A 581 -18.08 18.93 -0.99
N PRO A 582 -17.98 17.59 -1.12
CA PRO A 582 -18.60 16.85 -2.22
C PRO A 582 -20.09 16.61 -2.04
N ALA A 583 -20.58 16.60 -0.79
CA ALA A 583 -21.97 16.40 -0.42
C ALA A 583 -22.43 17.47 0.57
N ALA A 584 -23.72 17.60 0.77
CA ALA A 584 -24.28 18.45 1.81
C ALA A 584 -23.86 17.93 3.20
N PRO A 585 -23.46 18.82 4.15
CA PRO A 585 -23.24 18.40 5.53
C PRO A 585 -24.53 17.87 6.17
N GLN A 586 -24.40 16.93 7.10
CA GLN A 586 -25.54 16.32 7.76
C GLN A 586 -26.26 17.27 8.72
N ASP A 587 -25.53 18.24 9.26
CA ASP A 587 -26.02 19.16 10.26
C ASP A 587 -25.35 20.55 10.15
N SER A 588 -25.95 21.56 10.79
CA SER A 588 -25.48 22.93 10.79
C SER A 588 -24.10 23.10 11.45
N PHE A 589 -23.79 22.33 12.50
CA PHE A 589 -22.50 22.38 13.18
C PHE A 589 -21.39 21.85 12.28
N GLU A 590 -21.64 20.75 11.59
CA GLU A 590 -20.73 20.19 10.60
C GLU A 590 -20.49 21.17 9.44
N ALA A 591 -21.57 21.80 8.94
CA ALA A 591 -21.49 22.81 7.90
C ALA A 591 -20.59 24.00 8.31
N ILE A 592 -20.74 24.51 9.53
CA ILE A 592 -19.89 25.57 10.07
C ILE A 592 -18.45 25.09 10.21
N ALA A 593 -18.22 23.91 10.79
CA ALA A 593 -16.88 23.36 11.01
C ALA A 593 -16.11 23.21 9.70
N PHE A 594 -16.70 22.58 8.70
CA PHE A 594 -16.13 22.42 7.37
C PHE A 594 -15.97 23.74 6.62
N GLY A 595 -16.95 24.65 6.76
CA GLY A 595 -16.90 25.99 6.20
C GLY A 595 -15.73 26.82 6.73
N VAL A 596 -15.50 26.77 8.04
CA VAL A 596 -14.35 27.45 8.68
C VAL A 596 -13.03 26.85 8.18
N LEU A 597 -12.90 25.54 8.10
CA LEU A 597 -11.68 24.91 7.62
C LEU A 597 -11.41 25.22 6.15
N GLY A 598 -12.37 24.98 5.27
CA GLY A 598 -12.25 25.23 3.83
C GLY A 598 -12.01 26.71 3.52
N GLY A 599 -12.78 27.59 4.18
CA GLY A 599 -12.66 29.05 4.04
C GLY A 599 -11.31 29.58 4.51
N THR A 600 -10.79 29.07 5.62
CA THR A 600 -9.46 29.45 6.13
C THR A 600 -8.36 29.05 5.16
N VAL A 601 -8.40 27.80 4.66
CA VAL A 601 -7.38 27.29 3.70
C VAL A 601 -7.43 28.07 2.39
N LEU A 602 -8.62 28.36 1.87
CA LEU A 602 -8.82 29.18 0.67
C LEU A 602 -8.32 30.62 0.88
N ALA A 603 -8.68 31.27 2.00
CA ALA A 603 -8.25 32.63 2.32
C ALA A 603 -6.71 32.71 2.40
N LEU A 604 -6.07 31.76 3.08
CA LEU A 604 -4.61 31.71 3.16
C LEU A 604 -3.96 31.50 1.79
N ALA A 605 -4.56 30.68 0.92
CA ALA A 605 -4.06 30.47 -0.44
C ALA A 605 -4.16 31.75 -1.29
N LEU A 606 -5.26 32.50 -1.18
CA LEU A 606 -5.44 33.78 -1.87
C LEU A 606 -4.46 34.84 -1.35
N VAL A 607 -4.26 34.92 -0.04
CA VAL A 607 -3.25 35.81 0.57
C VAL A 607 -1.85 35.45 0.06
N ALA A 608 -1.50 34.14 -0.01
CA ALA A 608 -0.23 33.70 -0.57
C ALA A 608 -0.06 34.16 -2.03
N ALA A 609 -1.09 33.98 -2.85
CA ALA A 609 -1.09 34.42 -4.25
C ALA A 609 -0.93 35.92 -4.42
N ALA A 610 -1.61 36.70 -3.57
CA ALA A 610 -1.51 38.17 -3.58
C ALA A 610 -0.12 38.66 -3.16
N ARG A 611 0.54 37.99 -2.20
CA ARG A 611 1.89 38.35 -1.73
C ARG A 611 2.99 37.94 -2.70
N HIS A 612 2.94 36.71 -3.22
CA HIS A 612 4.05 36.16 -3.97
C HIS A 612 3.98 36.37 -5.48
N ARG A 613 2.86 36.74 -6.05
CA ARG A 613 2.62 37.07 -7.49
C ARG A 613 3.44 36.25 -8.52
N SER A 614 3.96 35.08 -8.11
CA SER A 614 4.75 34.20 -9.00
C SER A 614 3.81 33.37 -9.88
N LEU A 615 4.23 33.09 -11.11
CA LEU A 615 3.46 32.22 -12.03
C LEU A 615 3.13 30.87 -11.41
N ARG A 616 4.04 30.31 -10.60
CA ARG A 616 3.80 29.03 -9.90
C ARG A 616 2.67 29.12 -8.89
N MET A 617 2.62 30.23 -8.13
CA MET A 617 1.59 30.45 -7.12
C MET A 617 0.23 30.67 -7.77
N ILE A 618 0.19 31.50 -8.81
CA ILE A 618 -1.02 31.73 -9.58
C ILE A 618 -1.52 30.42 -10.18
N ALA A 619 -0.63 29.64 -10.81
CA ALA A 619 -0.99 28.33 -11.38
C ALA A 619 -1.53 27.35 -10.34
N LEU A 620 -0.96 27.32 -9.12
CA LEU A 620 -1.41 26.44 -8.04
C LEU A 620 -2.81 26.82 -7.54
N VAL A 621 -3.05 28.10 -7.29
CA VAL A 621 -4.38 28.60 -6.86
C VAL A 621 -5.41 28.43 -7.98
N SER A 622 -5.03 28.70 -9.24
CA SER A 622 -5.89 28.45 -10.40
C SER A 622 -6.24 26.99 -10.56
N LEU A 623 -5.29 26.07 -10.36
CA LEU A 623 -5.54 24.63 -10.36
C LEU A 623 -6.57 24.24 -9.29
N GLY A 624 -6.45 24.81 -8.08
CA GLY A 624 -7.41 24.59 -7.01
C GLY A 624 -8.81 25.08 -7.36
N LEU A 625 -8.94 26.29 -7.91
CA LEU A 625 -10.22 26.84 -8.33
C LEU A 625 -10.86 26.06 -9.48
N VAL A 626 -10.06 25.70 -10.48
CA VAL A 626 -10.53 24.87 -11.62
C VAL A 626 -10.97 23.50 -11.13
N ALA A 627 -10.22 22.86 -10.26
CA ALA A 627 -10.60 21.55 -9.70
C ALA A 627 -11.92 21.64 -8.90
N ALA A 628 -12.11 22.70 -8.10
CA ALA A 628 -13.36 22.93 -7.39
C ALA A 628 -14.54 23.18 -8.35
N ALA A 629 -14.35 24.01 -9.37
CA ALA A 629 -15.37 24.30 -10.36
C ALA A 629 -15.76 23.06 -11.17
N CYS A 630 -14.76 22.27 -11.61
CA CYS A 630 -15.00 20.98 -12.31
C CYS A 630 -15.71 19.98 -11.39
N GLY A 631 -15.31 19.87 -10.12
CA GLY A 631 -15.98 19.04 -9.15
C GLY A 631 -17.43 19.42 -8.92
N TRP A 632 -17.70 20.71 -8.78
CA TRP A 632 -19.06 21.24 -8.66
C TRP A 632 -19.89 20.94 -9.91
N ALA A 633 -19.39 21.23 -11.11
CA ALA A 633 -20.08 20.95 -12.35
C ALA A 633 -20.37 19.44 -12.53
N ALA A 634 -19.38 18.60 -12.26
CA ALA A 634 -19.53 17.14 -12.36
C ALA A 634 -20.55 16.60 -11.34
N SER A 635 -20.70 17.19 -10.16
CA SER A 635 -21.72 16.77 -9.16
C SER A 635 -23.17 16.93 -9.65
N HIS A 636 -23.39 17.63 -10.77
CA HIS A 636 -24.69 17.73 -11.43
C HIS A 636 -24.89 16.70 -12.55
N VAL A 637 -23.88 15.87 -12.80
CA VAL A 637 -23.94 14.82 -13.83
C VAL A 637 -24.43 13.52 -13.19
N GLY A 638 -25.57 13.01 -13.66
CA GLY A 638 -26.03 11.67 -13.28
C GLY A 638 -25.14 10.61 -13.91
N VAL A 639 -24.73 9.63 -13.13
CA VAL A 639 -23.75 8.59 -13.51
C VAL A 639 -24.29 7.17 -13.40
N GLY A 640 -25.48 7.00 -12.84
CA GLY A 640 -26.13 5.72 -12.68
C GLY A 640 -27.53 5.87 -12.08
N LEU A 641 -28.13 4.75 -11.78
CA LEU A 641 -29.40 4.64 -11.05
C LEU A 641 -29.12 4.02 -9.68
N ASP A 642 -29.86 4.46 -8.70
CA ASP A 642 -29.96 3.90 -7.36
C ASP A 642 -31.43 3.67 -7.07
N GLY A 643 -31.90 2.46 -7.36
CA GLY A 643 -33.32 2.21 -7.52
C GLY A 643 -33.93 3.10 -8.63
N ALA A 644 -35.03 3.77 -8.29
CA ALA A 644 -35.69 4.73 -9.18
C ALA A 644 -34.99 6.12 -9.21
N LEU A 645 -34.05 6.38 -8.34
CA LEU A 645 -33.37 7.66 -8.21
C LEU A 645 -32.14 7.76 -9.12
N VAL A 646 -31.85 8.96 -9.62
CA VAL A 646 -30.62 9.23 -10.35
C VAL A 646 -29.49 9.44 -9.36
N ALA A 647 -28.48 8.58 -9.40
CA ALA A 647 -27.26 8.76 -8.65
C ALA A 647 -26.33 9.75 -9.38
N TYR A 648 -25.84 10.75 -8.65
CA TYR A 648 -24.95 11.78 -9.18
C TYR A 648 -23.48 11.42 -8.96
N ALA A 649 -22.60 12.06 -9.75
CA ALA A 649 -21.16 11.80 -9.69
C ALA A 649 -20.58 12.16 -8.32
N TRP A 650 -19.89 11.20 -7.67
CA TRP A 650 -19.13 11.47 -6.45
C TRP A 650 -17.80 12.14 -6.79
N THR A 651 -17.69 13.42 -6.48
CA THR A 651 -16.61 14.31 -6.97
C THR A 651 -15.53 14.64 -5.95
N SER A 652 -15.50 13.92 -4.80
CA SER A 652 -14.49 14.09 -3.76
C SER A 652 -13.03 14.07 -4.27
N PRO A 653 -12.62 13.28 -5.29
CA PRO A 653 -11.25 13.35 -5.82
C PRO A 653 -10.90 14.74 -6.37
N ALA A 654 -11.84 15.45 -7.00
CA ALA A 654 -11.63 16.81 -7.50
C ALA A 654 -11.48 17.81 -6.35
N PHE A 655 -12.30 17.69 -5.31
CA PHE A 655 -12.20 18.53 -4.11
C PHE A 655 -10.94 18.22 -3.30
N SER A 656 -10.46 16.99 -3.28
CA SER A 656 -9.17 16.63 -2.71
C SER A 656 -8.00 17.32 -3.42
N LEU A 657 -8.03 17.38 -4.75
CA LEU A 657 -7.03 18.12 -5.53
C LEU A 657 -7.12 19.63 -5.27
N SER A 658 -8.33 20.19 -5.23
CA SER A 658 -8.57 21.58 -4.91
C SER A 658 -8.03 21.96 -3.53
N PHE A 659 -8.44 21.23 -2.50
CA PHE A 659 -8.00 21.43 -1.13
C PHE A 659 -6.47 21.28 -0.98
N GLY A 660 -5.87 20.28 -1.63
CA GLY A 660 -4.43 20.07 -1.66
C GLY A 660 -3.67 21.22 -2.32
N ALA A 661 -4.17 21.75 -3.44
CA ALA A 661 -3.58 22.90 -4.12
C ALA A 661 -3.63 24.16 -3.25
N PHE A 662 -4.77 24.44 -2.61
CA PHE A 662 -4.90 25.58 -1.68
C PHE A 662 -4.03 25.41 -0.45
N LEU A 663 -3.96 24.20 0.12
CA LEU A 663 -3.13 23.91 1.28
C LEU A 663 -1.64 24.08 0.97
N LEU A 664 -1.19 23.63 -0.20
CA LEU A 664 0.19 23.86 -0.68
C LEU A 664 0.48 25.36 -0.86
N ALA A 665 -0.46 26.11 -1.43
CA ALA A 665 -0.33 27.57 -1.56
C ALA A 665 -0.25 28.24 -0.19
N ALA A 666 -1.12 27.87 0.75
CA ALA A 666 -1.15 28.41 2.11
C ALA A 666 0.17 28.20 2.87
N THR A 667 0.91 27.10 2.62
CA THR A 667 2.21 26.86 3.25
C THR A 667 3.28 27.90 2.89
N GLN A 668 3.11 28.65 1.80
CA GLN A 668 4.09 29.64 1.35
C GLN A 668 3.95 30.97 2.12
N VAL A 669 2.81 31.25 2.77
CA VAL A 669 2.62 32.46 3.58
C VAL A 669 3.64 32.56 4.72
N GLY A 670 3.97 31.44 5.35
CA GLY A 670 4.93 31.40 6.45
C GLY A 670 6.41 31.46 6.03
N ARG A 671 6.69 31.26 4.74
CA ARG A 671 8.09 31.26 4.23
C ARG A 671 8.67 32.66 4.09
N SER A 672 7.87 33.60 3.62
CA SER A 672 8.31 34.99 3.45
C SER A 672 8.51 35.68 4.80
N ALA A 673 7.69 35.40 5.79
CA ALA A 673 7.88 35.97 7.13
C ALA A 673 9.22 35.52 7.76
N ALA A 674 9.67 34.32 7.48
CA ALA A 674 10.98 33.84 7.96
C ALA A 674 12.18 34.39 7.16
N GLN A 675 12.00 34.72 5.87
CA GLN A 675 13.04 35.34 5.06
C GLN A 675 13.18 36.86 5.29
N ASP A 676 12.08 37.54 5.54
CA ASP A 676 12.06 38.98 5.89
C ASP A 676 12.69 39.20 7.28
N GLU A 677 12.66 38.20 8.20
CA GLU A 677 13.39 38.23 9.48
C GLU A 677 14.90 38.02 9.33
N GLU A 678 15.36 37.27 8.32
CA GLU A 678 16.78 37.02 8.05
C GLU A 678 17.47 38.22 7.37
N ASP A 679 16.74 38.98 6.54
CA ASP A 679 17.25 40.18 5.86
C ASP A 679 17.24 41.43 6.75
N SER A 680 16.46 41.45 7.82
CA SER A 680 16.48 42.50 8.81
C SER A 680 17.46 42.15 9.93
N HIS A 681 18.63 42.77 9.93
CA HIS A 681 19.62 42.73 11.03
C HIS A 681 19.11 43.38 12.33
N GLN A 682 17.87 43.08 12.75
CA GLN A 682 17.37 43.56 14.04
C GLN A 682 17.51 42.44 15.10
N PRO A 683 18.05 42.76 16.28
CA PRO A 683 18.25 41.79 17.34
C PRO A 683 16.91 41.24 17.83
N ALA A 684 16.87 39.93 18.00
CA ALA A 684 15.70 39.12 18.39
C ALA A 684 15.17 39.49 19.81
N TRP A 685 14.52 40.63 19.98
CA TRP A 685 13.86 41.01 21.23
C TRP A 685 12.33 41.06 21.13
N ASP A 686 11.72 40.71 20.04
CA ASP A 686 10.27 40.59 19.97
C ASP A 686 9.76 39.23 20.45
N ALA A 687 9.84 39.03 21.77
CA ALA A 687 9.15 37.92 22.47
C ALA A 687 7.63 37.94 22.19
N SER A 688 7.05 39.08 21.81
CA SER A 688 5.64 39.22 21.43
C SER A 688 5.28 38.55 20.11
N GLY A 689 6.12 38.65 19.05
CA GLY A 689 5.85 37.99 17.75
C GLY A 689 5.89 36.45 17.87
N GLY A 690 6.81 35.94 18.68
CA GLY A 690 6.87 34.50 18.97
C GLY A 690 5.65 33.96 19.73
N LEU A 691 5.07 34.79 20.63
CA LEU A 691 3.86 34.43 21.37
C LEU A 691 2.61 34.42 20.46
N VAL A 692 2.47 35.42 19.60
CA VAL A 692 1.35 35.53 18.64
C VAL A 692 1.36 34.35 17.66
N LEU A 693 2.51 34.00 17.09
CA LEU A 693 2.65 32.82 16.21
C LEU A 693 2.34 31.49 16.93
N ARG A 694 2.71 31.34 18.19
CA ARG A 694 2.37 30.17 19.02
C ARG A 694 0.88 30.11 19.31
N ALA A 695 0.27 31.24 19.65
CA ALA A 695 -1.17 31.34 19.91
C ALA A 695 -1.98 31.05 18.63
N ALA A 696 -1.57 31.61 17.48
CA ALA A 696 -2.20 31.33 16.20
C ALA A 696 -2.11 29.84 15.80
N ALA A 697 -0.95 29.21 16.01
CA ALA A 697 -0.79 27.76 15.73
C ALA A 697 -1.62 26.89 16.68
N ALA A 698 -1.72 27.28 17.96
CA ALA A 698 -2.56 26.59 18.94
C ALA A 698 -4.05 26.75 18.60
N LEU A 699 -4.48 27.94 18.23
CA LEU A 699 -5.86 28.20 17.79
C LEU A 699 -6.20 27.40 16.54
N ALA A 700 -5.32 27.38 15.54
CA ALA A 700 -5.49 26.56 14.34
C ALA A 700 -5.60 25.07 14.67
N CYS A 701 -4.78 24.57 15.60
CA CYS A 701 -4.88 23.19 16.07
C CYS A 701 -6.23 22.93 16.76
N CYS A 702 -6.69 23.82 17.64
CA CYS A 702 -7.99 23.69 18.31
C CYS A 702 -9.14 23.68 17.29
N VAL A 703 -9.10 24.54 16.28
CA VAL A 703 -10.11 24.57 15.20
C VAL A 703 -10.11 23.24 14.43
N LEU A 704 -8.93 22.73 14.04
CA LEU A 704 -8.82 21.45 13.32
C LEU A 704 -9.36 20.28 14.17
N VAL A 705 -9.01 20.23 15.45
CA VAL A 705 -9.51 19.20 16.36
C VAL A 705 -11.03 19.32 16.52
N ALA A 706 -11.54 20.54 16.65
CA ALA A 706 -12.99 20.80 16.73
C ALA A 706 -13.71 20.31 15.46
N VAL A 707 -13.17 20.55 14.26
CA VAL A 707 -13.72 20.05 13.00
C VAL A 707 -13.84 18.51 13.02
N GLY A 708 -12.74 17.81 13.36
CA GLY A 708 -12.74 16.36 13.43
C GLY A 708 -13.69 15.79 14.52
N ALA A 709 -13.72 16.42 15.68
CA ALA A 709 -14.59 16.03 16.78
C ALA A 709 -16.08 16.26 16.45
N THR A 710 -16.43 17.40 15.81
CA THR A 710 -17.81 17.69 15.36
C THR A 710 -18.27 16.64 14.37
N HIS A 711 -17.46 16.36 13.31
CA HIS A 711 -17.80 15.32 12.33
C HIS A 711 -17.96 13.95 12.98
N ALA A 712 -17.05 13.54 13.89
CA ALA A 712 -17.14 12.28 14.60
C ALA A 712 -18.41 12.21 15.49
N ALA A 713 -18.75 13.32 16.17
CA ALA A 713 -19.95 13.40 17.02
C ALA A 713 -21.24 13.33 16.19
N VAL A 714 -21.32 14.07 15.09
CA VAL A 714 -22.47 14.04 14.16
C VAL A 714 -22.63 12.65 13.58
N SER A 715 -21.54 12.06 13.08
CA SER A 715 -21.55 10.68 12.57
C SER A 715 -21.90 9.64 13.64
N PHE A 716 -21.58 9.87 14.91
CA PHE A 716 -22.00 9.00 16.02
C PHE A 716 -23.47 9.18 16.36
N ALA A 717 -23.93 10.42 16.43
CA ALA A 717 -25.34 10.74 16.77
C ALA A 717 -26.32 10.23 15.70
N SER A 718 -25.99 10.33 14.42
CA SER A 718 -26.84 9.86 13.31
C SER A 718 -27.11 8.34 13.32
N ARG A 719 -26.46 7.59 14.21
CA ARG A 719 -26.59 6.13 14.36
C ARG A 719 -27.41 5.70 15.57
N ALA A 720 -27.84 6.64 16.39
CA ALA A 720 -28.58 6.30 17.61
C ALA A 720 -29.78 5.37 17.33
N ASP A 721 -30.42 5.56 16.16
CA ASP A 721 -31.59 4.79 15.73
C ASP A 721 -31.24 3.52 14.92
N ALA A 722 -29.94 3.25 14.68
CA ALA A 722 -29.55 2.16 13.78
C ALA A 722 -29.87 0.77 14.35
N SER A 723 -29.93 0.62 15.67
CA SER A 723 -30.26 -0.66 16.31
C SER A 723 -31.73 -1.10 16.13
N GLU A 724 -32.62 -0.15 15.91
CA GLU A 724 -34.05 -0.42 15.73
C GLU A 724 -34.47 -0.37 14.24
N THR A 725 -33.58 0.11 13.35
CA THR A 725 -33.90 0.26 11.94
C THR A 725 -33.53 -1.03 11.17
N PRO A 726 -34.45 -1.55 10.31
CA PRO A 726 -34.16 -2.69 9.45
C PRO A 726 -32.89 -2.47 8.59
N THR A 727 -32.09 -3.51 8.39
CA THR A 727 -30.79 -3.41 7.68
C THR A 727 -30.96 -2.88 6.24
N TYR A 728 -32.07 -3.22 5.58
CA TYR A 728 -32.36 -2.69 4.24
C TYR A 728 -32.56 -1.17 4.27
N ALA A 729 -33.34 -0.66 5.21
CA ALA A 729 -33.54 0.77 5.36
C ALA A 729 -32.22 1.52 5.75
N LEU A 730 -31.34 0.85 6.50
CA LEU A 730 -29.99 1.36 6.75
C LEU A 730 -29.15 1.41 5.47
N ALA A 731 -29.29 0.40 4.58
CA ALA A 731 -28.58 0.36 3.31
C ALA A 731 -29.05 1.46 2.35
N GLN A 732 -30.25 1.98 2.52
CA GLN A 732 -30.79 3.10 1.72
C GLN A 732 -30.40 4.49 2.25
N ARG A 733 -29.70 4.57 3.38
CA ARG A 733 -29.22 5.87 3.91
C ARG A 733 -28.07 6.43 3.08
N GLU A 734 -27.97 7.74 2.99
CA GLU A 734 -26.86 8.43 2.31
C GLU A 734 -25.51 8.19 2.98
N THR A 735 -25.51 7.87 4.27
CA THR A 735 -24.30 7.63 5.06
C THR A 735 -24.25 6.18 5.55
N VAL A 736 -23.02 5.72 5.78
CA VAL A 736 -22.80 4.36 6.26
C VAL A 736 -23.29 4.14 7.68
N SER A 737 -23.83 2.96 7.91
CA SER A 737 -24.33 2.50 9.19
C SER A 737 -23.71 1.15 9.56
N PRO A 738 -23.56 0.82 10.88
CA PRO A 738 -23.14 -0.51 11.29
C PRO A 738 -24.27 -1.53 11.03
N VAL A 739 -23.89 -2.72 10.62
CA VAL A 739 -24.81 -3.81 10.31
C VAL A 739 -24.97 -4.73 11.53
N ALA A 740 -26.20 -5.00 11.95
CA ALA A 740 -26.51 -5.97 12.98
C ALA A 740 -26.98 -7.31 12.41
N THR A 741 -27.71 -7.28 11.29
CA THR A 741 -28.29 -8.46 10.64
C THR A 741 -27.96 -8.47 9.15
N PRO A 742 -27.89 -9.62 8.48
CA PRO A 742 -27.71 -9.68 7.02
C PRO A 742 -28.86 -9.01 6.28
N ILE A 743 -28.59 -8.37 5.14
CA ILE A 743 -29.61 -7.80 4.24
C ILE A 743 -30.42 -8.92 3.58
N ILE A 744 -29.75 -10.03 3.25
CA ILE A 744 -30.35 -11.18 2.59
C ILE A 744 -30.74 -12.26 3.63
N SER A 745 -31.88 -12.92 3.40
CA SER A 745 -32.33 -14.03 4.24
C SER A 745 -31.41 -15.25 4.15
N ALA A 746 -31.47 -16.10 5.18
CA ALA A 746 -30.71 -17.37 5.16
C ALA A 746 -31.14 -18.27 3.98
N VAL A 747 -32.39 -18.24 3.57
CA VAL A 747 -32.90 -19.00 2.40
C VAL A 747 -32.27 -18.48 1.11
N GLY A 748 -32.27 -17.18 0.89
CA GLY A 748 -31.60 -16.58 -0.27
C GLY A 748 -30.09 -16.88 -0.30
N SER A 749 -29.43 -16.75 0.84
CA SER A 749 -27.99 -17.09 0.96
C SER A 749 -27.72 -18.58 0.68
N GLN A 750 -28.64 -19.48 1.06
CA GLN A 750 -28.55 -20.91 0.74
C GLN A 750 -28.73 -21.15 -0.78
N ALA A 751 -29.68 -20.48 -1.43
CA ALA A 751 -29.92 -20.58 -2.86
C ALA A 751 -28.68 -20.16 -3.64
N GLN A 752 -28.06 -19.04 -3.29
CA GLN A 752 -26.84 -18.53 -3.93
C GLN A 752 -25.63 -19.46 -3.77
N ARG A 753 -25.51 -20.19 -2.67
CA ARG A 753 -24.43 -21.17 -2.42
C ARG A 753 -24.74 -22.56 -2.96
N SER A 754 -25.95 -22.79 -3.46
CA SER A 754 -26.31 -24.07 -4.04
C SER A 754 -25.56 -24.31 -5.37
N PRO A 755 -25.44 -25.56 -5.85
CA PRO A 755 -24.85 -25.84 -7.17
C PRO A 755 -25.56 -25.13 -8.32
N ARG A 756 -26.83 -24.70 -8.13
CA ARG A 756 -27.58 -23.94 -9.13
C ARG A 756 -27.18 -22.47 -9.18
N ALA A 757 -26.51 -21.97 -8.15
CA ALA A 757 -26.10 -20.57 -7.99
C ALA A 757 -27.25 -19.55 -8.13
N GLY A 758 -28.43 -19.92 -7.56
CA GLY A 758 -29.69 -19.17 -7.73
C GLY A 758 -29.61 -17.73 -7.25
N ARG A 759 -30.30 -16.85 -7.95
CA ARG A 759 -30.37 -15.41 -7.67
C ARG A 759 -31.51 -15.05 -6.75
N VAL A 760 -31.39 -13.91 -6.06
CA VAL A 760 -32.45 -13.33 -5.25
C VAL A 760 -32.98 -12.09 -5.95
N LEU A 761 -34.28 -12.08 -6.25
CA LEU A 761 -34.98 -10.91 -6.72
C LEU A 761 -35.47 -10.09 -5.53
N VAL A 762 -34.99 -8.86 -5.41
CA VAL A 762 -35.43 -7.93 -4.36
C VAL A 762 -36.41 -6.95 -4.98
N LEU A 763 -37.59 -6.84 -4.36
CA LEU A 763 -38.65 -5.93 -4.80
C LEU A 763 -38.86 -4.83 -3.74
N ASP A 764 -38.83 -3.59 -4.20
CA ASP A 764 -39.16 -2.39 -3.43
C ASP A 764 -40.06 -1.48 -4.25
N GLY A 765 -40.73 -0.55 -3.60
CA GLY A 765 -41.62 0.38 -4.29
C GLY A 765 -43.10 0.13 -4.02
N ASP A 766 -43.92 1.05 -4.45
CA ASP A 766 -45.39 1.00 -4.26
C ASP A 766 -46.08 0.72 -5.61
N PRO A 767 -46.61 -0.52 -5.80
CA PRO A 767 -47.29 -0.87 -7.03
C PRO A 767 -48.58 -0.04 -7.25
N THR A 768 -49.16 0.58 -6.22
CA THR A 768 -50.34 1.42 -6.38
C THR A 768 -50.02 2.73 -7.09
N ASN A 769 -48.79 3.19 -7.00
CA ASN A 769 -48.22 4.36 -7.72
C ASN A 769 -47.56 3.98 -9.04
N GLY A 770 -47.60 2.72 -9.45
CA GLY A 770 -46.95 2.20 -10.65
C GLY A 770 -45.43 2.13 -10.57
N ALA A 771 -44.84 2.29 -9.39
CA ALA A 771 -43.39 2.29 -9.17
C ALA A 771 -42.99 1.01 -8.41
N VAL A 772 -42.44 0.03 -9.13
CA VAL A 772 -41.84 -1.17 -8.56
C VAL A 772 -40.39 -1.20 -9.00
N ASP A 773 -39.47 -1.22 -8.04
CA ASP A 773 -38.06 -1.41 -8.27
C ASP A 773 -37.69 -2.89 -8.07
N ALA A 774 -36.93 -3.43 -9.02
CA ALA A 774 -36.54 -4.83 -9.05
C ALA A 774 -35.01 -4.94 -9.19
N ALA A 775 -34.35 -5.47 -8.17
CA ALA A 775 -32.92 -5.69 -8.17
C ALA A 775 -32.60 -7.19 -8.10
N LEU A 776 -31.74 -7.66 -8.96
CA LEU A 776 -31.30 -9.06 -9.01
C LEU A 776 -29.94 -9.21 -8.35
N TRP A 777 -29.89 -9.89 -7.20
CA TRP A 777 -28.69 -10.04 -6.37
C TRP A 777 -28.11 -11.45 -6.43
N ARG A 778 -26.78 -11.50 -6.60
CA ARG A 778 -25.98 -12.74 -6.53
C ARG A 778 -25.21 -12.87 -5.20
N GLY A 779 -25.13 -11.83 -4.41
CA GLY A 779 -24.46 -11.75 -3.12
C GLY A 779 -25.38 -11.26 -2.00
N ALA A 780 -24.82 -10.93 -0.87
CA ALA A 780 -25.56 -10.46 0.31
C ALA A 780 -26.06 -8.99 0.18
N GLY A 781 -26.20 -8.50 -1.01
CA GLY A 781 -26.57 -7.15 -1.39
C GLY A 781 -25.76 -6.72 -2.62
N PRO A 782 -25.80 -5.44 -2.99
CA PRO A 782 -24.97 -4.93 -4.09
C PRO A 782 -23.48 -5.18 -3.80
N THR A 783 -22.78 -5.81 -4.75
CA THR A 783 -21.34 -6.07 -4.63
C THR A 783 -20.55 -5.23 -5.61
N LEU A 784 -19.28 -4.95 -5.27
CA LEU A 784 -18.37 -4.18 -6.14
C LEU A 784 -18.15 -4.87 -7.49
N THR A 785 -18.31 -6.18 -7.55
CA THR A 785 -18.10 -6.98 -8.76
C THR A 785 -19.30 -7.02 -9.71
N ASP A 786 -20.47 -6.57 -9.26
CA ASP A 786 -21.73 -6.71 -10.01
C ASP A 786 -21.93 -5.61 -11.05
N SER A 787 -21.11 -4.57 -11.06
CA SER A 787 -21.27 -3.43 -11.96
C SER A 787 -19.92 -2.78 -12.29
N SER A 788 -19.95 -1.90 -13.29
CA SER A 788 -18.85 -1.01 -13.61
C SER A 788 -19.36 0.40 -13.92
N PRO A 789 -18.52 1.43 -13.89
CA PRO A 789 -18.96 2.79 -14.25
C PRO A 789 -19.59 2.88 -15.63
N THR A 790 -19.12 2.10 -16.60
CA THR A 790 -19.64 2.08 -17.98
C THR A 790 -21.01 1.41 -18.06
N VAL A 791 -21.21 0.30 -17.36
CA VAL A 791 -22.50 -0.41 -17.29
C VAL A 791 -23.58 0.48 -16.66
N ARG A 792 -23.25 1.16 -15.56
CA ARG A 792 -24.18 2.10 -14.88
C ARG A 792 -24.54 3.29 -15.79
N ALA A 793 -23.54 3.85 -16.45
CA ALA A 793 -23.76 4.96 -17.39
C ALA A 793 -24.66 4.57 -18.57
N LEU A 794 -24.50 3.35 -19.11
CA LEU A 794 -25.34 2.81 -20.16
C LEU A 794 -26.77 2.56 -19.68
N ALA A 795 -26.93 2.00 -18.47
CA ALA A 795 -28.25 1.80 -17.87
C ALA A 795 -29.00 3.14 -17.71
N LEU A 796 -28.32 4.17 -17.21
CA LEU A 796 -28.87 5.52 -17.10
C LEU A 796 -29.22 6.12 -18.47
N ALA A 797 -28.37 5.93 -19.47
CA ALA A 797 -28.62 6.43 -20.83
C ALA A 797 -29.88 5.78 -21.41
N ARG A 798 -30.05 4.47 -21.20
CA ARG A 798 -31.28 3.73 -21.63
C ARG A 798 -32.52 4.24 -20.92
N ALA A 799 -32.47 4.41 -19.60
CA ALA A 799 -33.60 4.94 -18.82
C ALA A 799 -34.02 6.34 -19.27
N ARG A 800 -33.06 7.20 -19.66
CA ARG A 800 -33.35 8.57 -20.14
C ARG A 800 -33.92 8.62 -21.53
N SER A 801 -33.49 7.70 -22.42
CA SER A 801 -33.92 7.71 -23.81
C SER A 801 -35.33 7.13 -23.98
N GLY A 802 -35.87 6.44 -23.00
CA GLY A 802 -37.14 5.72 -23.10
C GLY A 802 -37.12 4.68 -24.23
N ALA A 803 -38.27 4.24 -24.67
CA ALA A 803 -38.41 3.31 -25.80
C ALA A 803 -38.31 4.00 -27.17
N SER A 804 -37.62 5.15 -27.27
CA SER A 804 -37.43 5.83 -28.56
C SER A 804 -36.53 5.03 -29.51
N GLU A 805 -36.90 4.99 -30.78
CA GLU A 805 -36.16 4.33 -31.87
C GLU A 805 -34.70 4.80 -31.90
N GLY A 806 -33.77 3.84 -31.77
CA GLY A 806 -32.32 4.08 -31.84
C GLY A 806 -31.51 3.74 -30.59
N THR A 807 -32.13 3.38 -29.48
CA THR A 807 -31.42 2.84 -28.30
C THR A 807 -31.12 1.35 -28.48
N VAL A 808 -29.91 0.93 -28.09
CA VAL A 808 -29.56 -0.50 -28.06
C VAL A 808 -30.52 -1.18 -27.09
N ALA A 809 -31.44 -1.99 -27.62
CA ALA A 809 -32.39 -2.78 -26.83
C ALA A 809 -31.61 -3.67 -25.87
N ASP A 810 -32.10 -3.78 -24.63
CA ASP A 810 -31.60 -4.75 -23.65
C ASP A 810 -32.71 -5.76 -23.35
N PRO A 811 -32.83 -6.82 -24.14
CA PRO A 811 -33.95 -7.77 -24.02
C PRO A 811 -34.02 -8.43 -22.64
N ALA A 812 -32.85 -8.72 -22.01
CA ALA A 812 -32.81 -9.30 -20.68
C ALA A 812 -33.41 -8.36 -19.61
N ALA A 813 -32.98 -7.09 -19.59
CA ALA A 813 -33.51 -6.10 -18.67
C ALA A 813 -35.00 -5.83 -18.90
N GLN A 814 -35.46 -5.82 -20.14
CA GLN A 814 -36.89 -5.67 -20.48
C GLN A 814 -37.71 -6.86 -20.03
N SER A 815 -37.24 -8.09 -20.26
CA SER A 815 -37.87 -9.33 -19.81
C SER A 815 -38.05 -9.36 -18.31
N LEU A 816 -36.96 -9.08 -17.55
CA LEU A 816 -36.98 -9.04 -16.09
C LEU A 816 -37.90 -7.96 -15.53
N ALA A 817 -37.85 -6.74 -16.10
CA ALA A 817 -38.69 -5.63 -15.63
C ALA A 817 -40.19 -5.93 -15.92
N GLN A 818 -40.51 -6.47 -17.09
CA GLN A 818 -41.87 -6.88 -17.44
C GLN A 818 -42.35 -7.99 -16.50
N ALA A 819 -41.52 -9.00 -16.22
CA ALA A 819 -41.87 -10.10 -15.32
C ALA A 819 -42.10 -9.59 -13.88
N ALA A 820 -41.22 -8.74 -13.36
CA ALA A 820 -41.34 -8.16 -12.04
C ALA A 820 -42.64 -7.33 -11.89
N TYR A 821 -42.98 -6.50 -12.91
CA TYR A 821 -44.20 -5.71 -12.89
C TYR A 821 -45.46 -6.60 -12.98
N THR A 822 -45.49 -7.54 -13.92
CA THR A 822 -46.62 -8.46 -14.14
C THR A 822 -46.86 -9.33 -12.88
N LEU A 823 -45.79 -9.80 -12.26
CA LEU A 823 -45.85 -10.60 -11.03
C LEU A 823 -46.64 -9.91 -9.90
N VAL A 824 -46.43 -8.60 -9.78
CA VAL A 824 -47.07 -7.83 -8.69
C VAL A 824 -48.50 -7.42 -9.02
N VAL A 825 -48.78 -7.10 -10.31
CA VAL A 825 -50.05 -6.54 -10.73
C VAL A 825 -51.02 -7.60 -11.20
N TYR A 826 -50.57 -8.52 -12.05
CA TYR A 826 -51.38 -9.59 -12.66
C TYR A 826 -50.61 -10.90 -12.76
N PRO A 827 -50.30 -11.55 -11.64
CA PRO A 827 -49.42 -12.73 -11.65
C PRO A 827 -50.07 -13.89 -12.44
N ASP A 828 -49.26 -14.48 -13.35
CA ASP A 828 -49.58 -15.70 -14.07
C ASP A 828 -48.41 -16.70 -14.02
N ASP A 829 -48.65 -17.94 -14.44
CA ASP A 829 -47.66 -19.01 -14.42
C ASP A 829 -46.48 -18.69 -15.37
N ALA A 830 -46.76 -18.04 -16.52
CA ALA A 830 -45.72 -17.67 -17.47
C ALA A 830 -44.73 -16.63 -16.91
N THR A 831 -45.23 -15.75 -16.03
CA THR A 831 -44.36 -14.77 -15.34
C THR A 831 -43.41 -15.48 -14.38
N VAL A 832 -43.85 -16.51 -13.67
CA VAL A 832 -43.00 -17.26 -12.75
C VAL A 832 -41.97 -18.10 -13.51
N GLU A 833 -42.31 -18.64 -14.68
CA GLU A 833 -41.38 -19.32 -15.57
C GLU A 833 -40.33 -18.36 -16.15
N THR A 834 -40.72 -17.14 -16.50
CA THR A 834 -39.81 -16.11 -16.95
C THR A 834 -38.79 -15.74 -15.85
N LEU A 835 -39.24 -15.60 -14.58
CA LEU A 835 -38.33 -15.37 -13.47
C LEU A 835 -37.36 -16.55 -13.26
N ALA A 836 -37.83 -17.79 -13.41
CA ALA A 836 -36.97 -18.96 -13.36
C ALA A 836 -35.96 -19.01 -14.49
N ALA A 837 -36.31 -18.50 -15.70
CA ALA A 837 -35.36 -18.35 -16.81
C ALA A 837 -34.22 -17.38 -16.47
N HIS A 838 -34.48 -16.33 -15.69
CA HIS A 838 -33.50 -15.41 -15.12
C HIS A 838 -32.78 -15.97 -13.89
N ASP A 839 -32.93 -17.27 -13.57
CA ASP A 839 -32.33 -17.93 -12.39
C ASP A 839 -32.77 -17.32 -11.06
N VAL A 840 -33.99 -16.81 -10.97
CA VAL A 840 -34.55 -16.30 -9.71
C VAL A 840 -35.06 -17.48 -8.87
N ASP A 841 -34.32 -17.85 -7.84
CA ASP A 841 -34.70 -18.92 -6.91
C ASP A 841 -35.59 -18.40 -5.77
N THR A 842 -35.32 -17.18 -5.31
CA THR A 842 -36.06 -16.55 -4.20
C THR A 842 -36.39 -15.09 -4.51
N ILE A 843 -37.54 -14.65 -3.98
CA ILE A 843 -37.97 -13.26 -4.00
C ILE A 843 -37.96 -12.75 -2.57
N LEU A 844 -37.39 -11.57 -2.37
CA LEU A 844 -37.32 -10.88 -1.08
C LEU A 844 -38.05 -9.54 -1.18
N VAL A 845 -39.03 -9.31 -0.31
CA VAL A 845 -39.56 -7.98 -0.01
C VAL A 845 -38.97 -7.56 1.33
N PRO A 846 -38.01 -6.63 1.35
CA PRO A 846 -37.26 -6.27 2.56
C PRO A 846 -38.16 -5.59 3.60
N ASP A 847 -37.83 -5.77 4.88
CA ASP A 847 -38.40 -4.94 5.95
C ASP A 847 -37.95 -3.50 5.78
N GLY A 848 -38.89 -2.56 5.73
CA GLY A 848 -38.63 -1.16 5.44
C GLY A 848 -38.73 -0.78 3.96
N ALA A 849 -39.06 -1.73 3.07
CA ALA A 849 -39.40 -1.43 1.68
C ALA A 849 -40.69 -0.58 1.61
N SER A 850 -40.72 0.39 0.71
CA SER A 850 -41.94 1.16 0.43
C SER A 850 -42.98 0.24 -0.21
N GLY A 851 -44.24 0.34 0.21
CA GLY A 851 -45.31 -0.54 -0.32
C GLY A 851 -45.19 -2.02 0.00
N ALA A 852 -44.41 -2.46 0.99
CA ALA A 852 -44.14 -3.86 1.31
C ALA A 852 -45.42 -4.71 1.43
N GLN A 853 -46.47 -4.16 1.99
CA GLN A 853 -47.77 -4.86 2.14
C GLN A 853 -48.46 -5.09 0.79
N ALA A 854 -48.43 -4.10 -0.10
CA ALA A 854 -49.01 -4.21 -1.44
C ALA A 854 -48.23 -5.20 -2.32
N LEU A 855 -46.89 -5.17 -2.22
CA LEU A 855 -46.01 -6.14 -2.87
C LEU A 855 -46.31 -7.57 -2.37
N ALA A 856 -46.37 -7.76 -1.06
CA ALA A 856 -46.63 -9.07 -0.47
C ALA A 856 -48.02 -9.60 -0.88
N PHE A 857 -49.05 -8.76 -0.94
CA PHE A 857 -50.39 -9.13 -1.39
C PHE A 857 -50.39 -9.59 -2.86
N GLY A 858 -49.64 -8.95 -3.73
CA GLY A 858 -49.47 -9.39 -5.12
C GLY A 858 -48.77 -10.75 -5.21
N LEU A 859 -47.68 -10.92 -4.49
CA LEU A 859 -46.89 -12.15 -4.49
C LEU A 859 -47.64 -13.36 -3.89
N ASP A 860 -48.46 -13.14 -2.87
CA ASP A 860 -49.26 -14.22 -2.23
C ASP A 860 -50.36 -14.80 -3.15
N ARG A 861 -50.68 -14.09 -4.24
CA ARG A 861 -51.64 -14.51 -5.26
C ARG A 861 -50.99 -15.22 -6.45
N ALA A 862 -49.68 -15.17 -6.57
CA ALA A 862 -49.00 -15.75 -7.72
C ALA A 862 -48.91 -17.28 -7.58
N ALA A 863 -49.47 -18.01 -8.54
CA ALA A 863 -49.27 -19.45 -8.68
C ALA A 863 -47.76 -19.71 -8.96
N GLY A 864 -47.22 -20.79 -8.40
CA GLY A 864 -45.77 -21.09 -8.54
C GLY A 864 -44.85 -20.33 -7.58
N LEU A 865 -45.37 -19.51 -6.66
CA LEU A 865 -44.60 -18.96 -5.54
C LEU A 865 -45.00 -19.67 -4.22
N GLU A 866 -43.97 -20.11 -3.50
CA GLU A 866 -44.11 -20.71 -2.18
C GLU A 866 -43.66 -19.72 -1.09
N LYS A 867 -44.57 -19.19 -0.29
CA LYS A 867 -44.23 -18.28 0.81
C LYS A 867 -43.45 -19.02 1.90
N VAL A 868 -42.21 -18.60 2.13
CA VAL A 868 -41.38 -19.09 3.22
C VAL A 868 -41.76 -18.44 4.54
N GLY A 869 -42.10 -17.15 4.52
CA GLY A 869 -42.53 -16.37 5.66
C GLY A 869 -41.67 -15.14 5.92
N ALA A 870 -41.96 -14.46 7.04
CA ALA A 870 -41.17 -13.32 7.51
C ALA A 870 -39.86 -13.81 8.11
N THR A 871 -38.79 -13.11 7.78
CA THR A 871 -37.43 -13.31 8.29
C THR A 871 -36.90 -11.99 8.84
N ASN A 872 -35.71 -11.98 9.46
CA ASN A 872 -35.06 -10.76 9.94
C ASN A 872 -34.66 -9.78 8.81
N SER A 873 -34.76 -10.23 7.55
CA SER A 873 -34.40 -9.41 6.38
C SER A 873 -35.63 -8.93 5.60
N GLY A 874 -36.82 -9.47 5.91
CA GLY A 874 -38.06 -9.22 5.19
C GLY A 874 -38.83 -10.49 4.89
N THR A 875 -39.90 -10.39 4.09
CA THR A 875 -40.73 -11.53 3.70
C THR A 875 -40.14 -12.17 2.43
N VAL A 876 -40.11 -13.51 2.40
CA VAL A 876 -39.45 -14.32 1.38
C VAL A 876 -40.38 -15.31 0.73
N TRP A 877 -40.30 -15.44 -0.58
CA TRP A 877 -40.96 -16.48 -1.38
C TRP A 877 -39.93 -17.28 -2.17
N ARG A 878 -40.18 -18.57 -2.36
CA ARG A 878 -39.43 -19.41 -3.31
C ARG A 878 -40.14 -19.48 -4.64
N VAL A 879 -39.35 -19.43 -5.73
CA VAL A 879 -39.84 -19.58 -7.08
C VAL A 879 -39.95 -21.08 -7.40
N ARG A 880 -41.16 -21.57 -7.63
CA ARG A 880 -41.50 -22.99 -7.87
C ARG A 880 -42.39 -23.13 -9.13
N PRO A 881 -41.86 -22.81 -10.33
CA PRO A 881 -42.64 -23.00 -11.54
C PRO A 881 -42.95 -24.47 -11.79
N SER A 882 -43.99 -24.72 -12.60
CA SER A 882 -44.37 -26.07 -12.98
C SER A 882 -43.43 -26.68 -14.02
N GLY A 883 -42.79 -25.84 -14.85
CA GLY A 883 -41.89 -26.22 -15.91
C GLY A 883 -40.40 -26.03 -15.60
N VAL A 884 -39.82 -24.87 -15.92
CA VAL A 884 -38.43 -24.55 -15.77
C VAL A 884 -38.06 -24.31 -14.29
N LYS A 885 -37.05 -25.00 -13.76
CA LYS A 885 -36.54 -24.74 -12.42
C LYS A 885 -35.48 -23.65 -12.50
N PRO A 886 -35.41 -22.73 -11.50
CA PRO A 886 -34.34 -21.75 -11.44
C PRO A 886 -32.97 -22.42 -11.42
N SER A 887 -32.13 -22.13 -12.39
CA SER A 887 -30.76 -22.61 -12.46
C SER A 887 -29.96 -21.71 -13.42
N ARG A 888 -28.78 -21.35 -13.01
CA ARG A 888 -27.89 -20.53 -13.85
C ARG A 888 -27.51 -21.22 -15.16
N VAL A 889 -27.33 -22.53 -15.11
CA VAL A 889 -26.99 -23.35 -16.27
C VAL A 889 -27.91 -24.57 -16.32
N ARG A 890 -28.55 -24.78 -17.46
CA ARG A 890 -29.46 -25.89 -17.69
C ARG A 890 -29.30 -26.45 -19.10
N VAL A 891 -29.57 -27.72 -19.23
CA VAL A 891 -29.70 -28.39 -20.56
C VAL A 891 -31.16 -28.73 -20.75
N GLU A 892 -31.73 -28.24 -21.85
CA GLU A 892 -33.07 -28.58 -22.31
C GLU A 892 -33.02 -29.69 -23.36
N SER A 893 -33.55 -30.86 -22.97
CA SER A 893 -33.64 -32.02 -23.89
C SER A 893 -34.82 -31.87 -24.86
N ALA A 894 -34.82 -32.60 -25.97
CA ALA A 894 -35.88 -32.57 -26.98
C ALA A 894 -37.29 -32.88 -26.45
N GLY A 895 -37.45 -33.43 -25.27
CA GLY A 895 -38.71 -33.66 -24.55
C GLY A 895 -39.12 -32.56 -23.58
N GLY A 896 -38.45 -31.40 -23.57
CA GLY A 896 -38.74 -30.32 -22.62
C GLY A 896 -38.31 -30.63 -21.18
N VAL A 897 -37.44 -31.63 -20.96
CA VAL A 897 -36.88 -31.95 -19.65
C VAL A 897 -35.62 -31.13 -19.42
N PHE A 898 -35.60 -30.42 -18.32
CA PHE A 898 -34.45 -29.59 -17.90
C PHE A 898 -33.56 -30.34 -16.90
N THR A 899 -32.26 -30.34 -17.17
CA THR A 899 -31.21 -30.87 -16.29
C THR A 899 -30.32 -29.75 -15.82
N ASP A 900 -30.23 -29.56 -14.51
CA ASP A 900 -29.37 -28.54 -13.91
C ASP A 900 -27.89 -28.94 -13.96
N VAL A 901 -27.04 -27.96 -14.19
CA VAL A 901 -25.57 -28.11 -14.18
C VAL A 901 -24.98 -27.26 -13.07
N GLY A 902 -24.03 -27.81 -12.33
CA GLY A 902 -23.31 -27.08 -11.31
C GLY A 902 -22.51 -25.91 -11.91
N ALA A 903 -22.64 -24.72 -11.34
CA ALA A 903 -22.02 -23.51 -11.84
C ALA A 903 -21.38 -22.69 -10.71
N SER A 904 -20.26 -22.04 -11.00
CA SER A 904 -19.72 -20.92 -10.23
C SER A 904 -19.99 -19.59 -10.93
N GLN A 905 -19.72 -18.46 -10.30
CA GLN A 905 -20.04 -17.15 -10.89
C GLN A 905 -19.40 -16.88 -12.26
N LEU A 906 -18.21 -17.43 -12.55
CA LEU A 906 -17.45 -17.14 -13.78
C LEU A 906 -17.10 -18.36 -14.61
N ARG A 907 -17.35 -19.56 -14.11
CA ARG A 907 -16.97 -20.82 -14.79
C ARG A 907 -18.00 -21.91 -14.51
N VAL A 908 -18.31 -22.66 -15.52
CA VAL A 908 -19.03 -23.91 -15.42
C VAL A 908 -18.08 -25.05 -15.70
N ASP A 909 -18.03 -26.02 -14.82
CA ASP A 909 -17.08 -27.14 -14.89
C ASP A 909 -17.73 -28.34 -14.19
N GLY A 910 -18.25 -29.32 -14.95
CA GLY A 910 -18.93 -30.45 -14.37
C GLY A 910 -19.46 -31.46 -15.38
N GLU A 911 -19.79 -32.64 -14.90
CA GLU A 911 -20.37 -33.72 -15.72
C GLU A 911 -21.85 -33.45 -16.02
N VAL A 912 -22.23 -33.61 -17.28
CA VAL A 912 -23.60 -33.51 -17.76
C VAL A 912 -24.02 -34.76 -18.48
N ASN A 913 -25.13 -35.35 -18.04
CA ASN A 913 -25.66 -36.60 -18.62
C ASN A 913 -26.87 -36.36 -19.52
N ALA A 914 -27.10 -35.13 -19.99
CA ALA A 914 -28.17 -34.75 -20.85
C ALA A 914 -27.63 -34.27 -22.20
N ILE A 915 -28.45 -34.40 -23.26
CA ILE A 915 -28.19 -33.86 -24.59
C ILE A 915 -29.34 -32.94 -24.98
N GLY A 916 -29.06 -31.87 -25.75
CA GLY A 916 -30.05 -30.90 -26.16
C GLY A 916 -29.49 -29.49 -26.28
N THR A 917 -30.26 -28.48 -25.89
CA THR A 917 -29.82 -27.10 -25.89
C THR A 917 -29.28 -26.72 -24.50
N LEU A 918 -27.99 -26.37 -24.43
CA LEU A 918 -27.37 -25.80 -23.23
C LEU A 918 -27.75 -24.32 -23.12
N ILE A 919 -28.37 -23.92 -22.05
CA ILE A 919 -28.82 -22.54 -21.80
C ILE A 919 -28.13 -21.98 -20.56
N LEU A 920 -27.55 -20.80 -20.71
CA LEU A 920 -27.01 -20.01 -19.61
C LEU A 920 -27.95 -18.85 -19.31
N ALA A 921 -28.35 -18.66 -18.06
CA ALA A 921 -29.08 -17.48 -17.60
C ALA A 921 -28.15 -16.25 -17.52
N GLU A 922 -27.48 -15.97 -18.65
CA GLU A 922 -26.56 -14.85 -18.87
C GLU A 922 -26.84 -14.24 -20.24
N ARG A 923 -26.63 -12.93 -20.43
CA ARG A 923 -26.81 -12.28 -21.73
C ARG A 923 -25.97 -12.96 -22.82
N ALA A 924 -26.57 -13.13 -23.98
CA ALA A 924 -25.86 -13.67 -25.12
C ALA A 924 -24.75 -12.72 -25.59
N ASP A 925 -23.55 -13.28 -25.75
CA ASP A 925 -22.36 -12.56 -26.21
C ASP A 925 -21.41 -13.51 -26.96
N SER A 926 -20.74 -12.98 -27.97
CA SER A 926 -19.78 -13.75 -28.77
C SER A 926 -18.52 -14.22 -28.02
N GLY A 927 -18.26 -13.69 -26.82
CA GLY A 927 -17.16 -14.10 -25.97
C GLY A 927 -17.42 -15.36 -25.14
N TRP A 928 -18.66 -15.88 -25.15
CA TRP A 928 -18.95 -17.14 -24.46
C TRP A 928 -18.44 -18.33 -25.28
N TYR A 929 -17.77 -19.24 -24.62
CA TYR A 929 -17.22 -20.47 -25.17
C TYR A 929 -17.63 -21.66 -24.30
N ALA A 930 -18.23 -22.66 -24.94
CA ALA A 930 -18.61 -23.90 -24.28
C ALA A 930 -17.95 -25.10 -24.99
N SER A 931 -17.56 -26.13 -24.23
CA SER A 931 -17.05 -27.38 -24.76
C SER A 931 -17.48 -28.58 -23.93
N VAL A 932 -17.68 -29.72 -24.56
CA VAL A 932 -17.91 -31.04 -23.91
C VAL A 932 -16.73 -31.93 -24.25
N ASP A 933 -16.07 -32.49 -23.23
CA ASP A 933 -14.85 -33.32 -23.38
C ASP A 933 -13.77 -32.66 -24.26
N GLY A 934 -13.72 -31.32 -24.25
CA GLY A 934 -12.79 -30.51 -25.06
C GLY A 934 -13.27 -30.22 -26.49
N ALA A 935 -14.38 -30.80 -26.94
CA ALA A 935 -14.99 -30.49 -28.23
C ALA A 935 -15.85 -29.22 -28.11
N ALA A 936 -15.59 -28.21 -28.95
CA ALA A 936 -16.29 -26.94 -28.92
C ALA A 936 -17.76 -27.09 -29.32
N LEU A 937 -18.67 -26.47 -28.56
CA LEU A 937 -20.09 -26.41 -28.90
C LEU A 937 -20.40 -25.19 -29.79
N SER A 938 -21.38 -25.32 -30.66
CA SER A 938 -21.86 -24.27 -31.55
C SER A 938 -22.87 -23.39 -30.80
N ALA A 939 -22.68 -22.06 -30.78
CA ALA A 939 -23.70 -21.16 -30.30
C ALA A 939 -24.93 -21.21 -31.25
N VAL A 940 -26.12 -21.19 -30.65
CA VAL A 940 -27.41 -21.12 -31.35
C VAL A 940 -28.12 -19.81 -31.04
N GLU A 941 -29.30 -19.59 -31.56
CA GLU A 941 -30.09 -18.39 -31.24
C GLU A 941 -30.31 -18.26 -29.73
N PRO A 942 -30.23 -17.03 -29.20
CA PRO A 942 -30.44 -16.82 -27.76
C PRO A 942 -31.79 -17.33 -27.31
N ALA A 943 -31.79 -18.16 -26.23
CA ALA A 943 -33.02 -18.61 -25.62
C ALA A 943 -33.78 -17.40 -25.04
N ASP A 944 -35.11 -17.38 -25.15
CA ASP A 944 -35.98 -16.27 -24.74
C ASP A 944 -35.57 -14.90 -25.35
N GLY A 945 -34.82 -14.91 -26.46
CA GLY A 945 -34.31 -13.73 -27.14
C GLY A 945 -33.17 -12.99 -26.43
N TRP A 946 -32.66 -13.51 -25.30
CA TRP A 946 -31.60 -12.85 -24.52
C TRP A 946 -30.56 -13.78 -23.90
N ALA A 947 -30.93 -15.03 -23.52
CA ALA A 947 -30.05 -15.95 -22.79
C ALA A 947 -29.09 -16.68 -23.73
N GLN A 948 -27.84 -16.78 -23.36
CA GLN A 948 -26.83 -17.50 -24.15
C GLN A 948 -27.19 -18.99 -24.29
N ALA A 949 -27.15 -19.49 -25.53
CA ALA A 949 -27.47 -20.88 -25.79
C ALA A 949 -26.45 -21.56 -26.73
N PHE A 950 -26.26 -22.88 -26.56
CA PHE A 950 -25.40 -23.72 -27.38
C PHE A 950 -26.07 -25.04 -27.73
N ASP A 951 -25.78 -25.56 -28.92
CA ASP A 951 -26.15 -26.94 -29.26
C ASP A 951 -25.22 -27.94 -28.58
N MET A 952 -25.78 -28.84 -27.79
CA MET A 952 -25.06 -29.84 -27.01
C MET A 952 -25.42 -31.26 -27.47
N PRO A 953 -24.76 -31.77 -28.53
CA PRO A 953 -25.10 -33.06 -29.13
C PRO A 953 -24.66 -34.27 -28.35
N ALA A 954 -23.80 -34.12 -27.34
CA ALA A 954 -23.25 -35.24 -26.55
C ALA A 954 -23.23 -34.90 -25.06
N ALA A 955 -23.42 -35.92 -24.22
CA ALA A 955 -23.19 -35.85 -22.78
C ALA A 955 -21.68 -36.00 -22.52
N GLY A 956 -21.19 -35.45 -21.39
CA GLY A 956 -19.79 -35.50 -21.00
C GLY A 956 -19.38 -34.37 -20.03
N HIS A 957 -18.08 -34.13 -19.93
CA HIS A 957 -17.54 -33.09 -19.09
C HIS A 957 -17.68 -31.71 -19.77
N LEU A 958 -18.64 -30.92 -19.24
CA LEU A 958 -18.95 -29.57 -19.75
C LEU A 958 -18.04 -28.54 -19.12
N THR A 959 -17.45 -27.71 -19.97
CA THR A 959 -16.73 -26.50 -19.54
C THR A 959 -17.30 -25.29 -20.27
N VAL A 960 -17.71 -24.25 -19.52
CA VAL A 960 -18.14 -22.97 -20.11
C VAL A 960 -17.32 -21.85 -19.50
N THR A 961 -16.78 -21.00 -20.39
CA THR A 961 -15.95 -19.85 -19.99
C THR A 961 -16.26 -18.65 -20.86
N TYR A 962 -16.03 -17.46 -20.32
CA TYR A 962 -16.05 -16.21 -21.07
C TYR A 962 -14.63 -15.78 -21.43
N SER A 963 -14.36 -15.56 -22.72
CA SER A 963 -13.05 -15.16 -23.22
C SER A 963 -13.17 -14.23 -24.43
N ALA A 964 -12.98 -12.94 -24.24
CA ALA A 964 -12.83 -12.01 -25.34
C ALA A 964 -11.34 -11.89 -25.74
N TRP A 965 -11.08 -11.64 -27.03
CA TRP A 965 -9.73 -11.60 -27.62
C TRP A 965 -8.77 -10.62 -26.93
N TRP A 966 -9.26 -9.55 -26.35
CA TRP A 966 -8.46 -8.50 -25.70
C TRP A 966 -8.02 -8.86 -24.27
N ILE A 967 -8.66 -9.82 -23.61
CA ILE A 967 -8.45 -10.13 -22.18
C ILE A 967 -7.02 -10.59 -21.92
N ILE A 968 -6.51 -11.54 -22.70
CA ILE A 968 -5.17 -12.12 -22.49
C ILE A 968 -4.07 -11.09 -22.75
N PRO A 969 -4.03 -10.36 -23.87
CA PRO A 969 -3.06 -9.29 -24.10
C PRO A 969 -3.09 -8.21 -23.02
N TRP A 970 -4.28 -7.82 -22.57
CA TRP A 970 -4.45 -6.84 -21.52
C TRP A 970 -3.88 -7.33 -20.17
N ARG A 971 -4.20 -8.56 -19.75
CA ARG A 971 -3.67 -9.15 -18.52
C ARG A 971 -2.13 -9.20 -18.51
N ILE A 972 -1.53 -9.61 -19.62
CA ILE A 972 -0.07 -9.67 -19.78
C ILE A 972 0.53 -8.27 -19.69
N GLY A 973 -0.02 -7.31 -20.43
CA GLY A 973 0.44 -5.92 -20.43
C GLY A 973 0.33 -5.26 -19.06
N ALA A 974 -0.82 -5.43 -18.38
CA ALA A 974 -1.04 -4.94 -17.02
C ALA A 974 -0.06 -5.56 -16.03
N GLY A 975 0.13 -6.88 -16.07
CA GLY A 975 1.08 -7.61 -15.22
C GLY A 975 2.52 -7.09 -15.40
N ILE A 976 2.98 -6.93 -16.62
CA ILE A 976 4.33 -6.39 -16.93
C ILE A 976 4.46 -4.96 -16.38
N CYS A 977 3.49 -4.09 -16.64
CA CYS A 977 3.54 -2.70 -16.17
C CYS A 977 3.51 -2.59 -14.64
N LEU A 978 2.71 -3.41 -13.96
CA LEU A 978 2.63 -3.45 -12.50
C LEU A 978 3.95 -3.95 -11.88
N VAL A 979 4.55 -5.00 -12.45
CA VAL A 979 5.85 -5.52 -12.00
C VAL A 979 6.96 -4.47 -12.19
N ILE A 980 6.99 -3.77 -13.34
CA ILE A 980 7.96 -2.70 -13.60
C ILE A 980 7.74 -1.53 -12.62
N ALA A 981 6.49 -1.13 -12.37
CA ALA A 981 6.18 -0.06 -11.42
C ALA A 981 6.59 -0.43 -9.99
N ALA A 982 6.25 -1.63 -9.54
CA ALA A 982 6.64 -2.15 -8.23
C ALA A 982 8.17 -2.28 -8.11
N ALA A 983 8.85 -2.85 -9.11
CA ALA A 983 10.30 -2.92 -9.16
C ALA A 983 10.95 -1.54 -9.17
N SER A 984 10.35 -0.57 -9.88
CA SER A 984 10.82 0.83 -9.90
C SER A 984 10.55 1.52 -8.56
N ALA A 985 9.41 1.30 -7.95
CA ALA A 985 9.12 1.77 -6.60
C ALA A 985 10.10 1.19 -5.58
N LEU A 986 10.47 -0.06 -5.73
CA LEU A 986 11.48 -0.75 -4.94
C LEU A 986 12.92 -0.41 -5.36
N SER A 987 13.21 -0.07 -6.61
CA SER A 987 14.54 0.16 -7.22
C SER A 987 15.15 1.53 -6.96
N VAL A 988 14.47 2.41 -6.26
CA VAL A 988 15.14 3.55 -5.55
C VAL A 988 16.31 3.04 -4.72
N TRP A 989 16.28 1.80 -4.46
CA TRP A 989 17.18 0.95 -3.73
C TRP A 989 18.41 0.49 -4.54
N ARG A 990 18.36 0.61 -5.88
CA ARG A 990 19.44 0.15 -6.78
C ARG A 990 20.21 1.26 -7.50
N LYS A 991 19.70 2.50 -7.56
CA LYS A 991 20.28 3.58 -8.38
C LYS A 991 20.49 4.92 -7.64
N ARG A 992 20.44 4.91 -6.31
CA ARG A 992 20.84 6.08 -5.50
C ARG A 992 21.72 5.68 -4.36
#